data_bc0393c0eca5c06bbc49d1b50663e6e5
#
_entry.id   bc0393c0eca5c06bbc49d1b50663e6e5
#
_cell.length_a   1.000
_cell.length_b   1.000
_cell.length_c   1.000
_cell.angle_alpha   90.00
_cell.angle_beta   90.00
_cell.angle_gamma   90.00
#
_symmetry.space_group_name_H-M   'P 1'
#
loop_
_entity.id
_entity.type
_entity.pdbx_description
1 polymer ?
#
loop_
_entity_poly.entity_id
_entity_poly.type
_entity_poly.pdbx_seq_one_letter_code
_entity_poly.pdbx_strand_id
1 'polypeptide(L)'
;MKKIFKFIVLFPKLTLALSLAISIIIGIFSYKLEIDASTQTLLLENDKDLAIYREITKRYESKNFLIIAYRPNSNLLSQSSLDKIAAISKDLENLPIVDSVFSILKAPLLTNNPNLTISELIENVPNLSKPNIDLNAAQKELTTSPLYKNSLVSSDFKTTSIVVNLKDDEIYANFLNQRAALKAENSPKAKEELAKLEIEFKKYRDSIRIFEHESIVKIREIIERHKGDERIFLGGINMIADDMISFVKNDLVIYGSSVLFLLGLCLWLFFKQMRFVVLPIIVCFLSVILASGLFGLLGYEITVISSNYIALQLIITISVVIHLIVAYRELYLKHRDYTNIQLVYLTLRSKFKPCFFAIFTTVIGFSSLCLSDIKPIIMLGMMMSVSISISLLVAFFVFGSLLVLLKKKEPKMSFENNFKFTHWCAKIAINRPKNIYFISFIIVIIGIYGISKLRVENSFIGYFKSNTEIYQGMKVIDTELGGTIPLDVIIKFTPAKMDYSDEDLGEFEDEFSDNGPEYWFNSYKLDIIKKVDKFLQEREFIGNVGSLATLLEVGKSINNGKELDSLALSLIYSNLPNEYKELILTPYLNIENNEARFSIRTLDSDPNLKRDEFIKSLKADLENLLKDEPLKVEVAGVMVLYNNMLQALFSSQADTFIFVLLALFLVFLVIFRSLKLSIIAIIANLVPLCFVFGVMGIAGISLDIMSITIAAISLGIGVDDIIHYIHRFKNENRIYSTNRSIINSHLSIGYAMYYTSFAIFLGFSVMSLSNFWPTIYFGILTDLVMIMMLLGALILLPAMIGSFYKKEPKRLLD
;
A
#
# COMPACT_ATOMS: atom_id res chain seq x y z
N MET A 1 -19.55 -36.84 0.45
CA MET A 1 -20.32 -35.82 -0.26
C MET A 1 -21.80 -36.16 -0.44
N LYS A 2 -22.23 -37.29 -1.09
CA LYS A 2 -23.66 -37.66 -1.24
C LYS A 2 -24.41 -37.76 0.11
N LYS A 3 -23.74 -38.30 1.15
CA LYS A 3 -24.32 -38.40 2.50
C LYS A 3 -24.51 -37.01 3.14
N ILE A 4 -23.55 -36.08 2.96
CA ILE A 4 -23.60 -34.71 3.49
C ILE A 4 -24.79 -33.95 2.86
N PHE A 5 -24.96 -33.99 1.54
CA PHE A 5 -26.07 -33.29 0.88
C PHE A 5 -27.43 -33.91 1.29
N LYS A 6 -27.51 -35.24 1.48
CA LYS A 6 -28.71 -35.85 2.06
C LYS A 6 -28.99 -35.34 3.46
N PHE A 7 -27.96 -35.18 4.29
CA PHE A 7 -28.12 -34.66 5.65
C PHE A 7 -28.65 -33.22 5.65
N ILE A 8 -28.04 -32.33 4.85
CA ILE A 8 -28.49 -30.93 4.71
C ILE A 8 -29.95 -30.83 4.33
N VAL A 9 -30.38 -31.69 3.41
CA VAL A 9 -31.75 -31.63 2.88
C VAL A 9 -32.78 -32.33 3.77
N LEU A 10 -32.41 -33.39 4.49
CA LEU A 10 -33.27 -34.10 5.41
C LEU A 10 -33.40 -33.42 6.77
N PHE A 11 -32.31 -32.76 7.26
CA PHE A 11 -32.28 -32.07 8.55
C PHE A 11 -31.95 -30.59 8.41
N PRO A 12 -32.73 -29.81 7.61
CA PRO A 12 -32.38 -28.44 7.28
C PRO A 12 -32.36 -27.50 8.51
N LYS A 13 -33.29 -27.70 9.46
CA LYS A 13 -33.34 -26.91 10.71
C LYS A 13 -32.10 -27.15 11.58
N LEU A 14 -31.68 -28.40 11.73
CA LEU A 14 -30.48 -28.76 12.50
C LEU A 14 -29.19 -28.20 11.85
N THR A 15 -29.07 -28.36 10.53
CA THR A 15 -27.95 -27.82 9.76
C THR A 15 -27.86 -26.31 9.89
N LEU A 16 -28.98 -25.61 9.78
CA LEU A 16 -29.02 -24.16 9.94
C LEU A 16 -28.69 -23.73 11.38
N ALA A 17 -29.25 -24.40 12.38
CA ALA A 17 -28.98 -24.12 13.79
C ALA A 17 -27.49 -24.32 14.13
N LEU A 18 -26.86 -25.40 13.65
CA LEU A 18 -25.42 -25.65 13.82
C LEU A 18 -24.58 -24.58 13.10
N SER A 19 -24.92 -24.23 11.86
CA SER A 19 -24.21 -23.19 11.12
C SER A 19 -24.30 -21.83 11.80
N LEU A 20 -25.48 -21.45 12.30
CA LEU A 20 -25.68 -20.22 13.06
C LEU A 20 -24.92 -20.23 14.39
N ALA A 21 -24.98 -21.35 15.15
CA ALA A 21 -24.27 -21.48 16.41
C ALA A 21 -22.74 -21.31 16.20
N ILE A 22 -22.18 -22.00 15.21
CA ILE A 22 -20.75 -21.87 14.88
C ILE A 22 -20.43 -20.43 14.46
N SER A 23 -21.27 -19.80 13.62
CA SER A 23 -21.03 -18.42 13.17
C SER A 23 -21.12 -17.41 14.33
N ILE A 24 -22.01 -17.62 15.30
CA ILE A 24 -22.11 -16.76 16.49
C ILE A 24 -20.89 -16.97 17.40
N ILE A 25 -20.57 -18.22 17.74
CA ILE A 25 -19.46 -18.55 18.66
C ILE A 25 -18.13 -18.01 18.14
N ILE A 26 -17.83 -18.25 16.86
CA ILE A 26 -16.59 -17.75 16.25
C ILE A 26 -16.71 -16.25 15.97
N GLY A 27 -17.88 -15.77 15.53
CA GLY A 27 -18.14 -14.38 15.21
C GLY A 27 -17.94 -13.41 16.38
N ILE A 28 -18.15 -13.87 17.62
CA ILE A 28 -17.86 -13.05 18.81
C ILE A 28 -16.39 -12.57 18.80
N PHE A 29 -15.46 -13.39 18.34
CA PHE A 29 -14.06 -13.01 18.31
C PHE A 29 -13.71 -11.91 17.26
N SER A 30 -14.67 -11.50 16.42
CA SER A 30 -14.44 -10.41 15.47
C SER A 30 -14.09 -9.08 16.15
N TYR A 31 -14.49 -8.87 17.42
CA TYR A 31 -14.10 -7.67 18.17
C TYR A 31 -12.58 -7.58 18.46
N LYS A 32 -11.86 -8.71 18.37
CA LYS A 32 -10.39 -8.79 18.52
C LYS A 32 -9.64 -8.50 17.22
N LEU A 33 -10.36 -8.27 16.13
CA LEU A 33 -9.74 -7.99 14.84
C LEU A 33 -9.29 -6.55 14.79
N GLU A 34 -7.99 -6.34 14.79
CA GLU A 34 -7.34 -5.04 14.83
C GLU A 34 -6.85 -4.61 13.45
N ILE A 35 -6.65 -3.30 13.29
CA ILE A 35 -6.13 -2.72 12.05
C ILE A 35 -4.67 -2.32 12.27
N ASP A 36 -3.77 -2.83 11.46
CA ASP A 36 -2.36 -2.43 11.42
C ASP A 36 -2.06 -1.64 10.15
N ALA A 37 -2.04 -0.31 10.26
CA ALA A 37 -1.64 0.61 9.20
C ALA A 37 -0.32 1.34 9.52
N SER A 38 0.52 0.72 10.37
CA SER A 38 1.84 1.28 10.68
C SER A 38 2.71 1.32 9.40
N THR A 39 3.51 2.38 9.28
CA THR A 39 4.48 2.51 8.18
C THR A 39 5.49 1.37 8.17
N GLN A 40 5.77 0.76 9.32
CA GLN A 40 6.67 -0.39 9.44
C GLN A 40 6.16 -1.65 8.73
N THR A 41 4.84 -1.82 8.59
CA THR A 41 4.28 -2.97 7.86
C THR A 41 4.53 -2.89 6.36
N LEU A 42 4.82 -1.70 5.85
CA LEU A 42 5.18 -1.47 4.45
C LEU A 42 6.67 -1.68 4.16
N LEU A 43 7.52 -1.70 5.18
CA LEU A 43 8.96 -1.89 5.01
C LEU A 43 9.31 -3.37 4.84
N LEU A 44 10.34 -3.64 4.06
CA LEU A 44 10.90 -4.98 3.91
C LEU A 44 11.74 -5.31 5.16
N GLU A 45 11.28 -6.24 5.96
CA GLU A 45 11.95 -6.58 7.24
C GLU A 45 13.38 -7.14 7.06
N ASN A 46 13.67 -7.72 5.90
CA ASN A 46 14.98 -8.31 5.57
C ASN A 46 15.87 -7.38 4.73
N ASP A 47 15.46 -6.12 4.56
CA ASP A 47 16.24 -5.14 3.79
C ASP A 47 17.50 -4.72 4.55
N LYS A 48 18.65 -4.81 3.88
CA LYS A 48 19.93 -4.35 4.43
C LYS A 48 19.93 -2.85 4.68
N ASP A 49 19.30 -2.08 3.79
CA ASP A 49 19.22 -0.63 3.92
C ASP A 49 18.32 -0.21 5.11
N LEU A 50 17.38 -1.06 5.53
CA LEU A 50 16.61 -0.84 6.75
C LEU A 50 17.50 -0.92 8.01
N ALA A 51 18.44 -1.85 8.04
CA ALA A 51 19.38 -1.96 9.15
C ALA A 51 20.30 -0.72 9.21
N ILE A 52 20.81 -0.30 8.06
CA ILE A 52 21.64 0.92 7.93
C ILE A 52 20.84 2.16 8.36
N TYR A 53 19.60 2.30 7.89
CA TYR A 53 18.72 3.41 8.25
C TYR A 53 18.47 3.49 9.76
N ARG A 54 18.20 2.35 10.41
CA ARG A 54 17.98 2.30 11.87
C ARG A 54 19.24 2.67 12.64
N GLU A 55 20.39 2.22 12.17
CA GLU A 55 21.68 2.57 12.76
C GLU A 55 21.96 4.08 12.64
N ILE A 56 21.75 4.68 11.47
CA ILE A 56 21.88 6.12 11.23
C ILE A 56 20.90 6.91 12.12
N THR A 57 19.62 6.51 12.16
CA THR A 57 18.61 7.18 12.97
C THR A 57 18.97 7.18 14.46
N LYS A 58 19.51 6.07 14.95
CA LYS A 58 20.00 5.97 16.35
C LYS A 58 21.24 6.83 16.58
N ARG A 59 22.19 6.82 15.63
CA ARG A 59 23.47 7.50 15.73
C ARG A 59 23.35 9.02 15.72
N TYR A 60 22.36 9.55 15.00
CA TYR A 60 22.08 10.97 14.85
C TYR A 60 20.84 11.44 15.61
N GLU A 61 20.30 10.61 16.51
CA GLU A 61 19.17 10.93 17.39
C GLU A 61 18.01 11.64 16.66
N SER A 62 17.66 11.11 15.48
CA SER A 62 16.64 11.73 14.62
C SER A 62 15.27 11.60 15.25
N LYS A 63 14.69 12.69 15.75
CA LYS A 63 13.38 12.75 16.39
C LYS A 63 12.24 12.65 15.36
N ASN A 64 11.12 12.07 15.76
CA ASN A 64 9.86 12.16 15.02
C ASN A 64 9.29 13.57 15.15
N PHE A 65 8.81 14.11 14.05
CA PHE A 65 8.22 15.44 14.02
C PHE A 65 6.99 15.55 13.13
N LEU A 66 6.16 16.55 13.42
CA LEU A 66 5.08 17.03 12.56
C LEU A 66 5.42 18.43 12.06
N ILE A 67 4.93 18.77 10.87
CA ILE A 67 5.08 20.11 10.30
C ILE A 67 3.71 20.73 10.14
N ILE A 68 3.53 21.92 10.66
CA ILE A 68 2.36 22.74 10.38
C ILE A 68 2.80 23.84 9.42
N ALA A 69 2.31 23.79 8.20
CA ALA A 69 2.53 24.82 7.20
C ALA A 69 1.49 25.94 7.42
N TYR A 70 1.96 27.13 7.80
CA TYR A 70 1.14 28.30 8.05
C TYR A 70 1.32 29.32 6.93
N ARG A 71 0.20 29.68 6.29
CA ARG A 71 0.15 30.67 5.20
C ARG A 71 -0.88 31.75 5.52
N PRO A 72 -0.45 32.89 6.08
CA PRO A 72 -1.34 34.01 6.36
C PRO A 72 -1.81 34.69 5.07
N ASN A 73 -2.90 35.46 5.16
CA ASN A 73 -3.33 36.36 4.10
C ASN A 73 -2.57 37.70 4.11
N SER A 74 -1.87 38.00 5.23
CA SER A 74 -1.03 39.18 5.44
C SER A 74 0.46 38.81 5.30
N ASN A 75 1.35 39.77 5.57
CA ASN A 75 2.78 39.52 5.65
C ASN A 75 3.10 38.56 6.83
N LEU A 76 4.02 37.62 6.63
CA LEU A 76 4.46 36.67 7.68
C LEU A 76 4.98 37.36 8.93
N LEU A 77 5.65 38.51 8.79
CA LEU A 77 6.17 39.28 9.90
C LEU A 77 5.18 40.36 10.43
N SER A 78 3.91 40.32 10.00
CA SER A 78 2.91 41.18 10.62
C SER A 78 2.66 40.75 12.05
N GLN A 79 2.38 41.71 12.95
CA GLN A 79 2.13 41.40 14.35
C GLN A 79 1.04 40.37 14.55
N SER A 80 -0.03 40.44 13.77
CA SER A 80 -1.12 39.45 13.83
C SER A 80 -0.69 38.04 13.46
N SER A 81 0.23 37.89 12.49
CA SER A 81 0.79 36.58 12.11
C SER A 81 1.71 36.03 13.17
N LEU A 82 2.60 36.87 13.72
CA LEU A 82 3.52 36.50 14.80
C LEU A 82 2.78 36.10 16.07
N ASP A 83 1.77 36.87 16.48
CA ASP A 83 0.94 36.55 17.64
C ASP A 83 0.18 35.23 17.45
N LYS A 84 -0.30 34.95 16.25
CA LYS A 84 -0.98 33.70 15.93
C LYS A 84 -0.03 32.51 15.98
N ILE A 85 1.17 32.62 15.39
CA ILE A 85 2.21 31.59 15.47
C ILE A 85 2.60 31.35 16.94
N ALA A 86 2.72 32.40 17.76
CA ALA A 86 3.01 32.29 19.18
C ALA A 86 1.90 31.54 19.93
N ALA A 87 0.64 31.87 19.66
CA ALA A 87 -0.50 31.22 20.29
C ALA A 87 -0.60 29.74 19.92
N ILE A 88 -0.46 29.42 18.64
CA ILE A 88 -0.44 28.02 18.17
C ILE A 88 0.72 27.26 18.82
N SER A 89 1.93 27.82 18.80
CA SER A 89 3.12 27.18 19.38
C SER A 89 2.95 26.91 20.87
N LYS A 90 2.42 27.85 21.61
CA LYS A 90 2.15 27.73 23.05
C LYS A 90 1.12 26.65 23.36
N ASP A 91 0.01 26.60 22.61
CA ASP A 91 -1.02 25.57 22.81
C ASP A 91 -0.49 24.17 22.48
N LEU A 92 0.38 24.05 21.46
CA LEU A 92 1.02 22.78 21.09
C LEU A 92 2.04 22.30 22.13
N GLU A 93 2.85 23.19 22.70
CA GLU A 93 3.82 22.87 23.75
C GLU A 93 3.17 22.29 25.01
N ASN A 94 1.90 22.61 25.28
CA ASN A 94 1.16 22.06 26.40
C ASN A 94 0.68 20.60 26.21
N LEU A 95 0.85 20.03 25.02
CA LEU A 95 0.44 18.65 24.75
C LEU A 95 1.46 17.63 25.27
N PRO A 96 1.03 16.56 25.95
CA PRO A 96 1.95 15.57 26.56
C PRO A 96 2.89 14.89 25.56
N ILE A 97 2.45 14.72 24.30
CA ILE A 97 3.23 14.06 23.23
C ILE A 97 4.33 14.97 22.68
N VAL A 98 4.20 16.29 22.83
CA VAL A 98 5.12 17.28 22.28
C VAL A 98 6.34 17.42 23.18
N ASP A 99 7.52 17.34 22.58
CA ASP A 99 8.81 17.61 23.22
C ASP A 99 9.14 19.10 23.12
N SER A 100 9.12 19.63 21.90
CA SER A 100 9.42 21.04 21.63
C SER A 100 8.72 21.53 20.36
N VAL A 101 8.52 22.84 20.26
CA VAL A 101 7.98 23.50 19.08
C VAL A 101 8.98 24.52 18.57
N PHE A 102 9.35 24.40 17.29
CA PHE A 102 10.27 25.33 16.61
C PHE A 102 9.53 26.06 15.50
N SER A 103 9.64 27.38 15.47
CA SER A 103 9.02 28.25 14.46
C SER A 103 9.92 29.46 14.16
N ILE A 104 9.50 30.31 13.22
CA ILE A 104 10.23 31.56 12.93
C ILE A 104 10.45 32.44 14.15
N LEU A 105 9.62 32.33 15.20
CA LEU A 105 9.76 33.08 16.43
C LEU A 105 11.02 32.71 17.21
N LYS A 106 11.38 31.41 17.20
CA LYS A 106 12.55 30.88 17.92
C LYS A 106 13.79 30.76 17.03
N ALA A 107 13.65 31.04 15.72
CA ALA A 107 14.76 30.96 14.77
C ALA A 107 15.87 31.95 15.15
N PRO A 108 17.13 31.50 15.36
CA PRO A 108 18.27 32.35 15.60
C PRO A 108 18.51 33.33 14.44
N LEU A 109 18.52 34.63 14.71
CA LEU A 109 18.83 35.67 13.72
C LEU A 109 20.29 36.09 13.87
N LEU A 110 21.18 35.34 13.25
CA LEU A 110 22.63 35.44 13.47
C LEU A 110 23.28 36.56 12.68
N THR A 111 22.67 37.03 11.56
CA THR A 111 23.19 38.09 10.70
C THR A 111 22.46 39.44 10.88
N ASN A 112 21.43 39.48 11.75
CA ASN A 112 20.59 40.65 11.96
C ASN A 112 21.36 41.85 12.63
N ASN A 113 22.43 41.56 13.33
CA ASN A 113 23.22 42.58 14.03
C ASN A 113 24.72 42.39 13.74
N PRO A 114 25.26 43.02 12.69
CA PRO A 114 26.63 42.80 12.23
C PRO A 114 27.73 43.30 13.19
N ASN A 115 27.36 43.97 14.28
CA ASN A 115 28.29 44.53 15.27
C ASN A 115 28.50 43.60 16.49
N LEU A 116 27.81 42.49 16.59
CA LEU A 116 27.97 41.54 17.70
C LEU A 116 29.11 40.56 17.39
N THR A 117 29.91 40.29 18.41
CA THR A 117 30.93 39.24 18.31
C THR A 117 30.29 37.87 18.42
N ILE A 118 30.99 36.83 17.97
CA ILE A 118 30.51 35.44 18.05
C ILE A 118 30.18 35.05 19.50
N SER A 119 30.98 35.51 20.47
CA SER A 119 30.75 35.23 21.90
C SER A 119 29.46 35.88 22.38
N GLU A 120 29.21 37.14 22.03
CA GLU A 120 27.97 37.86 22.40
C GLU A 120 26.74 37.27 21.75
N LEU A 121 26.87 36.76 20.51
CA LEU A 121 25.78 36.04 19.81
C LEU A 121 25.44 34.73 20.51
N ILE A 122 26.40 33.98 21.02
CA ILE A 122 26.19 32.71 21.75
C ILE A 122 25.53 32.99 23.09
N GLU A 123 25.88 34.06 23.81
CA GLU A 123 25.28 34.39 25.10
C GLU A 123 23.83 34.93 24.97
N ASN A 124 23.54 35.64 23.89
CA ASN A 124 22.24 36.29 23.72
C ASN A 124 21.73 36.25 22.28
N VAL A 125 21.45 35.05 21.78
CA VAL A 125 20.96 34.84 20.42
C VAL A 125 19.69 35.66 20.12
N PRO A 126 19.72 36.61 19.15
CA PRO A 126 18.51 37.35 18.77
C PRO A 126 17.51 36.45 18.06
N ASN A 127 16.24 36.65 18.30
CA ASN A 127 15.13 35.97 17.59
C ASN A 127 13.87 36.86 17.61
N LEU A 128 12.86 36.54 16.80
CA LEU A 128 11.65 37.34 16.65
C LEU A 128 10.76 37.42 17.91
N SER A 129 11.03 36.64 18.96
CA SER A 129 10.33 36.74 20.25
C SER A 129 10.92 37.82 21.13
N LYS A 130 12.10 38.39 20.78
CA LYS A 130 12.77 39.45 21.57
C LYS A 130 12.35 40.85 21.09
N PRO A 131 12.37 41.85 21.97
CA PRO A 131 12.08 43.23 21.59
C PRO A 131 13.18 43.84 20.72
N ASN A 132 12.82 44.87 19.95
CA ASN A 132 13.77 45.68 19.14
C ASN A 132 14.53 44.94 18.03
N ILE A 133 13.89 43.98 17.41
CA ILE A 133 14.44 43.27 16.22
C ILE A 133 14.09 44.05 14.94
N ASP A 134 15.06 44.28 14.05
CA ASP A 134 14.81 44.81 12.73
C ASP A 134 14.12 43.75 11.84
N LEU A 135 12.84 43.94 11.58
CA LEU A 135 12.02 43.03 10.79
C LEU A 135 12.47 42.93 9.34
N ASN A 136 13.03 43.98 8.77
CA ASN A 136 13.51 43.94 7.40
C ASN A 136 14.82 43.10 7.28
N ALA A 137 15.74 43.30 8.26
CA ALA A 137 16.94 42.47 8.35
C ALA A 137 16.60 41.00 8.64
N ALA A 138 15.60 40.75 9.55
CA ALA A 138 15.11 39.42 9.81
C ALA A 138 14.48 38.75 8.58
N GLN A 139 13.66 39.47 7.83
CA GLN A 139 13.09 38.96 6.56
C GLN A 139 14.20 38.59 5.58
N LYS A 140 15.22 39.46 5.41
CA LYS A 140 16.34 39.20 4.52
C LYS A 140 17.07 37.93 4.98
N GLU A 141 17.38 37.79 6.26
CA GLU A 141 18.05 36.60 6.80
C GLU A 141 17.25 35.35 6.60
N LEU A 142 15.95 35.35 6.93
CA LEU A 142 15.07 34.20 6.77
C LEU A 142 14.93 33.75 5.32
N THR A 143 15.02 34.68 4.34
CA THR A 143 14.89 34.35 2.90
C THR A 143 16.22 34.00 2.22
N THR A 144 17.34 34.42 2.77
CA THR A 144 18.66 34.21 2.14
C THR A 144 19.50 33.18 2.85
N SER A 145 19.33 32.99 4.17
CA SER A 145 20.08 32.00 4.93
C SER A 145 19.76 30.58 4.48
N PRO A 146 20.76 29.75 4.17
CA PRO A 146 20.52 28.34 3.81
C PRO A 146 19.92 27.51 4.95
N LEU A 147 19.96 27.99 6.19
CA LEU A 147 19.29 27.32 7.33
C LEU A 147 17.77 27.41 7.26
N TYR A 148 17.22 28.46 6.71
CA TYR A 148 15.79 28.79 6.80
C TYR A 148 15.06 28.74 5.47
N LYS A 149 15.75 29.12 4.40
CA LYS A 149 15.19 29.11 3.04
C LYS A 149 14.81 27.70 2.64
N ASN A 150 13.58 27.55 2.15
CA ASN A 150 13.00 26.26 1.74
C ASN A 150 12.97 25.18 2.85
N SER A 151 13.05 25.59 4.12
CA SER A 151 12.90 24.68 5.26
C SER A 151 11.97 25.25 6.31
N LEU A 152 12.24 26.45 6.78
CA LEU A 152 11.42 27.17 7.75
C LEU A 152 10.49 28.18 7.06
N VAL A 153 10.94 28.79 5.97
CA VAL A 153 10.13 29.72 5.15
C VAL A 153 10.22 29.38 3.68
N SER A 154 9.12 29.61 2.94
CA SER A 154 9.11 29.44 1.49
C SER A 154 9.97 30.51 0.79
N SER A 155 10.46 30.22 -0.42
CA SER A 155 11.29 31.14 -1.21
C SER A 155 10.57 32.46 -1.54
N ASP A 156 9.21 32.44 -1.64
CA ASP A 156 8.38 33.62 -1.88
C ASP A 156 7.95 34.32 -0.56
N PHE A 157 8.41 33.84 0.57
CA PHE A 157 8.14 34.36 1.91
C PHE A 157 6.65 34.44 2.26
N LYS A 158 5.81 33.51 1.73
CA LYS A 158 4.36 33.49 2.00
C LYS A 158 3.96 32.38 2.98
N THR A 159 4.78 31.34 3.08
CA THR A 159 4.51 30.18 3.92
C THR A 159 5.65 29.99 4.93
N THR A 160 5.31 29.66 6.16
CA THR A 160 6.26 29.25 7.19
C THR A 160 5.89 27.90 7.78
N SER A 161 6.89 27.15 8.24
CA SER A 161 6.71 25.93 8.99
C SER A 161 6.73 26.17 10.50
N ILE A 162 5.87 25.47 11.22
CA ILE A 162 5.95 25.26 12.67
C ILE A 162 6.29 23.78 12.82
N VAL A 163 7.49 23.48 13.27
CA VAL A 163 7.97 22.11 13.47
C VAL A 163 7.64 21.69 14.89
N VAL A 164 6.88 20.63 15.03
CA VAL A 164 6.46 20.06 16.31
C VAL A 164 7.23 18.77 16.52
N ASN A 165 8.26 18.80 17.34
CA ASN A 165 9.02 17.62 17.73
C ASN A 165 8.22 16.79 18.72
N LEU A 166 8.14 15.51 18.48
CA LEU A 166 7.44 14.55 19.33
C LEU A 166 8.43 13.90 20.29
N LYS A 167 7.97 13.54 21.47
CA LYS A 167 8.77 12.79 22.44
C LYS A 167 9.08 11.41 21.91
N ASP A 168 10.30 10.98 22.10
CA ASP A 168 10.74 9.64 21.74
C ASP A 168 10.14 8.59 22.68
N ASP A 169 9.74 7.49 22.11
CA ASP A 169 9.25 6.31 22.83
C ASP A 169 10.39 5.28 22.96
N GLU A 170 11.17 5.41 24.05
CA GLU A 170 12.29 4.51 24.33
C GLU A 170 11.85 3.04 24.47
N ILE A 171 10.64 2.80 25.02
CA ILE A 171 10.10 1.45 25.19
C ILE A 171 9.81 0.84 23.81
N TYR A 172 9.19 1.62 22.92
CA TYR A 172 8.93 1.20 21.55
C TYR A 172 10.22 0.91 20.78
N ALA A 173 11.21 1.79 20.88
CA ALA A 173 12.52 1.63 20.26
C ALA A 173 13.24 0.36 20.78
N ASN A 174 13.17 0.08 22.09
CA ASN A 174 13.74 -1.12 22.69
C ASN A 174 13.09 -2.40 22.19
N PHE A 175 11.76 -2.44 22.07
CA PHE A 175 11.05 -3.55 21.44
C PHE A 175 11.52 -3.82 20.01
N LEU A 176 11.69 -2.76 19.19
CA LEU A 176 12.18 -2.90 17.82
C LEU A 176 13.60 -3.45 17.74
N ASN A 177 14.49 -3.01 18.63
CA ASN A 177 15.87 -3.48 18.70
C ASN A 177 15.95 -4.94 19.12
N GLN A 178 15.22 -5.34 20.15
CA GLN A 178 15.15 -6.74 20.61
C GLN A 178 14.58 -7.65 19.52
N ARG A 179 13.52 -7.20 18.83
CA ARG A 179 12.92 -7.91 17.71
C ARG A 179 13.90 -8.12 16.56
N ALA A 180 14.67 -7.09 16.22
CA ALA A 180 15.70 -7.17 15.18
C ALA A 180 16.81 -8.14 15.55
N ALA A 181 17.29 -8.10 16.80
CA ALA A 181 18.33 -9.00 17.30
C ALA A 181 17.88 -10.48 17.27
N LEU A 182 16.67 -10.77 17.77
CA LEU A 182 16.13 -12.15 17.78
C LEU A 182 15.88 -12.70 16.37
N LYS A 183 15.49 -11.82 15.42
CA LYS A 183 15.37 -12.23 14.01
C LYS A 183 16.71 -12.53 13.35
N ALA A 184 17.74 -11.76 13.67
CA ALA A 184 19.09 -11.97 13.15
C ALA A 184 19.71 -13.28 13.67
N GLU A 185 19.45 -13.64 14.91
CA GLU A 185 19.94 -14.88 15.53
C GLU A 185 19.35 -16.15 14.90
N ASN A 186 18.08 -16.10 14.45
CA ASN A 186 17.35 -17.16 13.74
C ASN A 186 17.44 -18.58 14.36
N SER A 187 17.77 -18.71 15.64
CA SER A 187 17.80 -19.99 16.37
C SER A 187 16.37 -20.43 16.75
N PRO A 188 16.14 -21.74 17.02
CA PRO A 188 14.85 -22.21 17.52
C PRO A 188 14.42 -21.52 18.83
N LYS A 189 15.38 -21.23 19.70
CA LYS A 189 15.15 -20.52 20.96
C LYS A 189 14.79 -19.05 20.72
N ALA A 190 15.51 -18.38 19.83
CA ALA A 190 15.20 -17.01 19.43
C ALA A 190 13.80 -16.88 18.79
N LYS A 191 13.34 -17.88 18.05
CA LYS A 191 11.97 -17.91 17.50
C LYS A 191 10.89 -18.00 18.58
N GLU A 192 11.12 -18.77 19.64
CA GLU A 192 10.18 -18.85 20.77
C GLU A 192 10.15 -17.54 21.56
N GLU A 193 11.32 -16.95 21.81
CA GLU A 193 11.44 -15.65 22.49
C GLU A 193 10.82 -14.54 21.65
N LEU A 194 11.05 -14.55 20.35
CA LEU A 194 10.42 -13.61 19.41
C LEU A 194 8.89 -13.69 19.45
N ALA A 195 8.33 -14.89 19.49
CA ALA A 195 6.88 -15.06 19.57
C ALA A 195 6.28 -14.47 20.87
N LYS A 196 6.99 -14.57 22.00
CA LYS A 196 6.59 -13.96 23.26
C LYS A 196 6.72 -12.43 23.19
N LEU A 197 7.84 -11.95 22.70
CA LEU A 197 8.10 -10.52 22.51
C LEU A 197 7.08 -9.87 21.56
N GLU A 198 6.66 -10.54 20.50
CA GLU A 198 5.67 -10.00 19.57
C GLU A 198 4.29 -9.83 20.21
N ILE A 199 3.91 -10.67 21.16
CA ILE A 199 2.64 -10.50 21.92
C ILE A 199 2.72 -9.26 22.82
N GLU A 200 3.83 -9.06 23.53
CA GLU A 200 4.04 -7.89 24.39
C GLU A 200 4.15 -6.60 23.58
N PHE A 201 4.95 -6.64 22.51
CA PHE A 201 5.09 -5.53 21.58
C PHE A 201 3.75 -5.11 20.99
N LYS A 202 2.94 -6.07 20.52
CA LYS A 202 1.61 -5.77 19.98
C LYS A 202 0.74 -5.04 20.99
N LYS A 203 0.70 -5.54 22.23
CA LYS A 203 -0.10 -4.93 23.31
C LYS A 203 0.35 -3.50 23.63
N TYR A 204 1.66 -3.28 23.66
CA TYR A 204 2.23 -1.96 23.88
C TYR A 204 1.91 -1.01 22.72
N ARG A 205 2.18 -1.44 21.49
CA ARG A 205 1.92 -0.70 20.26
C ARG A 205 0.45 -0.23 20.18
N ASP A 206 -0.49 -1.10 20.52
CA ASP A 206 -1.92 -0.77 20.44
C ASP A 206 -2.31 0.26 21.48
N SER A 207 -1.67 0.28 22.66
CA SER A 207 -1.88 1.33 23.68
C SER A 207 -1.31 2.68 23.23
N ILE A 208 -0.12 2.69 22.64
CA ILE A 208 0.51 3.93 22.13
C ILE A 208 -0.29 4.51 20.97
N ARG A 209 -0.82 3.69 20.07
CA ARG A 209 -1.66 4.17 18.95
C ARG A 209 -2.89 4.96 19.42
N ILE A 210 -3.53 4.54 20.49
CA ILE A 210 -4.68 5.27 21.03
C ILE A 210 -4.22 6.65 21.50
N PHE A 211 -3.10 6.71 22.21
CA PHE A 211 -2.52 7.96 22.69
C PHE A 211 -2.07 8.88 21.54
N GLU A 212 -1.43 8.32 20.49
CA GLU A 212 -1.04 9.06 19.29
C GLU A 212 -2.25 9.63 18.55
N HIS A 213 -3.28 8.80 18.35
CA HIS A 213 -4.54 9.24 17.71
C HIS A 213 -5.19 10.39 18.46
N GLU A 214 -5.38 10.26 19.79
CA GLU A 214 -5.94 11.32 20.62
C GLU A 214 -5.09 12.60 20.55
N SER A 215 -3.78 12.45 20.47
CA SER A 215 -2.85 13.58 20.39
C SER A 215 -2.96 14.30 19.04
N ILE A 216 -3.04 13.56 17.94
CA ILE A 216 -3.23 14.14 16.59
C ILE A 216 -4.59 14.84 16.50
N VAL A 217 -5.64 14.28 17.08
CA VAL A 217 -6.96 14.93 17.14
C VAL A 217 -6.85 16.24 17.89
N LYS A 218 -6.17 16.29 19.05
CA LYS A 218 -5.95 17.53 19.82
C LYS A 218 -5.14 18.56 19.04
N ILE A 219 -4.10 18.14 18.31
CA ILE A 219 -3.32 19.05 17.44
C ILE A 219 -4.24 19.67 16.37
N ARG A 220 -5.10 18.87 15.73
CA ARG A 220 -6.09 19.38 14.77
C ARG A 220 -7.10 20.33 15.40
N GLU A 221 -7.58 20.04 16.60
CA GLU A 221 -8.47 20.95 17.34
C GLU A 221 -7.81 22.29 17.63
N ILE A 222 -6.51 22.30 17.98
CA ILE A 222 -5.73 23.53 18.15
C ILE A 222 -5.64 24.28 16.82
N ILE A 223 -5.30 23.60 15.74
CA ILE A 223 -5.22 24.20 14.39
C ILE A 223 -6.57 24.84 14.02
N GLU A 224 -7.68 24.11 14.13
CA GLU A 224 -9.01 24.61 13.78
C GLU A 224 -9.47 25.77 14.68
N ARG A 225 -9.08 25.77 15.98
CA ARG A 225 -9.38 26.88 16.90
C ARG A 225 -8.70 28.18 16.48
N HIS A 226 -7.48 28.09 15.98
CA HIS A 226 -6.69 29.24 15.51
C HIS A 226 -6.90 29.55 14.03
N LYS A 227 -7.62 28.72 13.29
CA LYS A 227 -7.90 28.91 11.88
C LYS A 227 -8.93 30.04 11.69
N GLY A 228 -8.52 31.06 10.95
CA GLY A 228 -9.38 32.13 10.45
C GLY A 228 -9.50 32.00 8.93
N ASP A 229 -9.21 33.08 8.22
CA ASP A 229 -9.15 33.07 6.75
C ASP A 229 -7.81 32.54 6.21
N GLU A 230 -6.85 32.26 7.09
CA GLU A 230 -5.53 31.74 6.74
C GLU A 230 -5.59 30.27 6.38
N ARG A 231 -4.59 29.83 5.62
CA ARG A 231 -4.40 28.42 5.28
C ARG A 231 -3.39 27.80 6.23
N ILE A 232 -3.84 26.82 7.00
CA ILE A 232 -3.00 26.05 7.92
C ILE A 232 -3.15 24.59 7.55
N PHE A 233 -2.03 23.91 7.34
CA PHE A 233 -2.00 22.49 6.97
C PHE A 233 -1.11 21.71 7.93
N LEU A 234 -1.56 20.54 8.33
CA LEU A 234 -0.76 19.58 9.09
C LEU A 234 -0.13 18.56 8.13
N GLY A 235 1.12 18.22 8.37
CA GLY A 235 1.83 17.16 7.66
C GLY A 235 2.81 16.42 8.59
N GLY A 236 3.19 15.23 8.18
CA GLY A 236 4.14 14.38 8.91
C GLY A 236 3.72 12.91 8.91
N ILE A 237 4.71 12.03 9.12
CA ILE A 237 4.52 10.58 8.96
C ILE A 237 3.48 10.03 9.95
N ASN A 238 3.50 10.47 11.20
CA ASN A 238 2.57 10.00 12.23
C ASN A 238 1.11 10.39 11.91
N MET A 239 0.90 11.62 11.41
CA MET A 239 -0.43 12.07 10.97
C MET A 239 -0.95 11.24 9.80
N ILE A 240 -0.09 10.96 8.82
CA ILE A 240 -0.46 10.14 7.67
C ILE A 240 -0.85 8.73 8.11
N ALA A 241 -0.08 8.12 9.02
CA ALA A 241 -0.39 6.79 9.55
C ALA A 241 -1.75 6.76 10.26
N ASP A 242 -2.07 7.77 11.05
CA ASP A 242 -3.36 7.90 11.73
C ASP A 242 -4.54 8.06 10.75
N ASP A 243 -4.38 8.91 9.76
CA ASP A 243 -5.39 9.11 8.72
C ASP A 243 -5.61 7.85 7.88
N MET A 244 -4.55 7.10 7.56
CA MET A 244 -4.66 5.82 6.86
C MET A 244 -5.49 4.81 7.67
N ILE A 245 -5.32 4.74 9.00
CA ILE A 245 -6.15 3.91 9.87
C ILE A 245 -7.61 4.35 9.79
N SER A 246 -7.86 5.65 9.86
CA SER A 246 -9.19 6.24 9.78
C SER A 246 -9.85 5.97 8.42
N PHE A 247 -9.12 6.08 7.32
CA PHE A 247 -9.60 5.72 5.99
C PHE A 247 -9.95 4.22 5.90
N VAL A 248 -9.09 3.34 6.41
CA VAL A 248 -9.35 1.90 6.44
C VAL A 248 -10.63 1.58 7.22
N LYS A 249 -10.82 2.16 8.41
CA LYS A 249 -12.05 1.98 9.20
C LYS A 249 -13.30 2.42 8.44
N ASN A 250 -13.23 3.59 7.82
CA ASN A 250 -14.33 4.14 7.04
C ASN A 250 -14.62 3.31 5.79
N ASP A 251 -13.58 2.90 5.08
CA ASP A 251 -13.68 2.06 3.89
C ASP A 251 -14.30 0.69 4.20
N LEU A 252 -13.96 0.05 5.32
CA LEU A 252 -14.58 -1.21 5.76
C LEU A 252 -16.11 -1.08 5.92
N VAL A 253 -16.59 0.01 6.50
CA VAL A 253 -18.02 0.26 6.71
C VAL A 253 -18.71 0.64 5.38
N ILE A 254 -18.12 1.58 4.63
CA ILE A 254 -18.68 2.06 3.37
C ILE A 254 -18.73 0.93 2.34
N TYR A 255 -17.62 0.19 2.16
CA TYR A 255 -17.60 -0.89 1.18
C TYR A 255 -18.50 -2.02 1.59
N GLY A 256 -18.45 -2.47 2.85
CA GLY A 256 -19.30 -3.54 3.33
C GLY A 256 -20.79 -3.25 3.11
N SER A 257 -21.26 -2.07 3.48
CA SER A 257 -22.65 -1.66 3.34
C SER A 257 -23.08 -1.39 1.90
N SER A 258 -22.27 -0.65 1.14
CA SER A 258 -22.55 -0.28 -0.26
C SER A 258 -22.56 -1.50 -1.18
N VAL A 259 -21.57 -2.40 -1.00
CA VAL A 259 -21.51 -3.66 -1.77
C VAL A 259 -22.75 -4.51 -1.48
N LEU A 260 -23.12 -4.70 -0.21
CA LEU A 260 -24.34 -5.45 0.13
C LEU A 260 -25.59 -4.85 -0.48
N PHE A 261 -25.72 -3.51 -0.45
CA PHE A 261 -26.86 -2.82 -1.05
C PHE A 261 -26.90 -3.01 -2.57
N LEU A 262 -25.79 -2.75 -3.28
CA LEU A 262 -25.72 -2.88 -4.73
C LEU A 262 -25.90 -4.33 -5.20
N LEU A 263 -25.33 -5.29 -4.48
CA LEU A 263 -25.52 -6.70 -4.77
C LEU A 263 -26.98 -7.12 -4.53
N GLY A 264 -27.63 -6.63 -3.49
CA GLY A 264 -29.07 -6.83 -3.26
C GLY A 264 -29.93 -6.28 -4.40
N LEU A 265 -29.62 -5.06 -4.85
CA LEU A 265 -30.28 -4.43 -6.00
C LEU A 265 -30.08 -5.24 -7.28
N CYS A 266 -28.84 -5.66 -7.54
CA CYS A 266 -28.48 -6.49 -8.69
C CYS A 266 -29.26 -7.80 -8.72
N LEU A 267 -29.30 -8.51 -7.60
CA LEU A 267 -30.08 -9.75 -7.47
C LEU A 267 -31.58 -9.52 -7.69
N TRP A 268 -32.11 -8.40 -7.19
CA TRP A 268 -33.51 -8.04 -7.39
C TRP A 268 -33.82 -7.75 -8.86
N LEU A 269 -32.96 -7.04 -9.56
CA LEU A 269 -33.08 -6.76 -10.99
C LEU A 269 -33.09 -8.05 -11.83
N PHE A 270 -32.22 -9.01 -11.53
CA PHE A 270 -32.11 -10.25 -12.29
C PHE A 270 -33.21 -11.24 -11.97
N PHE A 271 -33.50 -11.47 -10.69
CA PHE A 271 -34.41 -12.56 -10.30
C PHE A 271 -35.84 -12.11 -10.01
N LYS A 272 -36.06 -10.83 -9.70
CA LYS A 272 -37.37 -10.25 -9.37
C LYS A 272 -38.15 -11.03 -8.34
N GLN A 273 -37.46 -11.72 -7.43
CA GLN A 273 -38.04 -12.53 -6.33
C GLN A 273 -37.24 -12.30 -5.05
N MET A 274 -37.89 -11.77 -4.00
CA MET A 274 -37.21 -11.40 -2.74
C MET A 274 -36.45 -12.56 -2.10
N ARG A 275 -36.93 -13.81 -2.22
CA ARG A 275 -36.20 -14.98 -1.70
C ARG A 275 -34.80 -15.14 -2.30
N PHE A 276 -34.60 -14.79 -3.58
CA PHE A 276 -33.33 -14.85 -4.26
C PHE A 276 -32.47 -13.56 -4.06
N VAL A 277 -32.98 -12.64 -3.26
CA VAL A 277 -32.25 -11.48 -2.76
C VAL A 277 -31.84 -11.71 -1.30
N VAL A 278 -32.79 -12.03 -0.45
CA VAL A 278 -32.59 -12.17 1.01
C VAL A 278 -31.68 -13.35 1.35
N LEU A 279 -31.89 -14.50 0.71
CA LEU A 279 -31.09 -15.70 0.99
C LEU A 279 -29.58 -15.50 0.73
N PRO A 280 -29.16 -14.98 -0.44
CA PRO A 280 -27.75 -14.67 -0.67
C PRO A 280 -27.17 -13.66 0.32
N ILE A 281 -27.91 -12.61 0.68
CA ILE A 281 -27.47 -11.60 1.64
C ILE A 281 -27.22 -12.23 3.02
N ILE A 282 -28.09 -13.13 3.48
CA ILE A 282 -27.88 -13.87 4.75
C ILE A 282 -26.61 -14.72 4.67
N VAL A 283 -26.39 -15.42 3.55
CA VAL A 283 -25.18 -16.23 3.34
C VAL A 283 -23.93 -15.37 3.38
N CYS A 284 -23.97 -14.22 2.70
CA CYS A 284 -22.87 -13.25 2.69
C CYS A 284 -22.53 -12.73 4.09
N PHE A 285 -23.56 -12.32 4.83
CA PHE A 285 -23.40 -11.79 6.18
C PHE A 285 -22.78 -12.83 7.14
N LEU A 286 -23.31 -14.06 7.14
CA LEU A 286 -22.77 -15.14 7.97
C LEU A 286 -21.35 -15.54 7.55
N SER A 287 -21.04 -15.50 6.26
CA SER A 287 -19.72 -15.80 5.75
C SER A 287 -18.68 -14.78 6.22
N VAL A 288 -19.01 -13.49 6.19
CA VAL A 288 -18.12 -12.41 6.66
C VAL A 288 -17.94 -12.49 8.18
N ILE A 289 -19.02 -12.66 8.95
CA ILE A 289 -18.92 -12.80 10.41
C ILE A 289 -18.03 -13.98 10.81
N LEU A 290 -18.21 -15.12 10.14
CA LEU A 290 -17.42 -16.32 10.45
C LEU A 290 -15.95 -16.14 10.10
N ALA A 291 -15.64 -15.51 8.98
CA ALA A 291 -14.26 -15.21 8.58
C ALA A 291 -13.61 -14.19 9.50
N SER A 292 -14.28 -13.06 9.76
CA SER A 292 -13.78 -12.01 10.66
C SER A 292 -13.55 -12.53 12.08
N GLY A 293 -14.47 -13.35 12.58
CA GLY A 293 -14.33 -13.98 13.89
C GLY A 293 -13.16 -14.96 13.95
N LEU A 294 -12.94 -15.74 12.88
CA LEU A 294 -11.79 -16.63 12.79
C LEU A 294 -10.47 -15.86 12.76
N PHE A 295 -10.40 -14.75 12.01
CA PHE A 295 -9.20 -13.90 11.98
C PHE A 295 -8.92 -13.25 13.34
N GLY A 296 -9.95 -12.76 14.03
CA GLY A 296 -9.81 -12.25 15.39
C GLY A 296 -9.36 -13.32 16.39
N LEU A 297 -9.85 -14.57 16.24
CA LEU A 297 -9.42 -15.71 17.06
C LEU A 297 -7.95 -16.08 16.81
N LEU A 298 -7.49 -16.01 15.55
CA LEU A 298 -6.12 -16.33 15.16
C LEU A 298 -5.15 -15.15 15.37
N GLY A 299 -5.64 -13.98 15.80
CA GLY A 299 -4.82 -12.79 16.04
C GLY A 299 -4.31 -12.11 14.76
N TYR A 300 -4.99 -12.32 13.62
CA TYR A 300 -4.66 -11.62 12.37
C TYR A 300 -5.02 -10.14 12.46
N GLU A 301 -4.21 -9.32 11.80
CA GLU A 301 -4.40 -7.87 11.71
C GLU A 301 -4.83 -7.48 10.30
N ILE A 302 -5.75 -6.51 10.21
CA ILE A 302 -6.15 -5.93 8.94
C ILE A 302 -5.13 -4.86 8.57
N THR A 303 -4.48 -5.01 7.43
CA THR A 303 -3.61 -3.97 6.85
C THR A 303 -4.41 -3.08 5.89
N VAL A 304 -3.81 -1.98 5.44
CA VAL A 304 -4.43 -1.08 4.45
C VAL A 304 -4.89 -1.84 3.20
N ILE A 305 -4.09 -2.79 2.73
CA ILE A 305 -4.41 -3.60 1.54
C ILE A 305 -5.44 -4.68 1.86
N SER A 306 -5.27 -5.38 2.99
CA SER A 306 -6.17 -6.48 3.36
C SER A 306 -7.54 -6.00 3.84
N SER A 307 -7.74 -4.69 4.08
CA SER A 307 -9.05 -4.11 4.41
C SER A 307 -10.13 -4.42 3.37
N ASN A 308 -9.75 -4.59 2.12
CA ASN A 308 -10.67 -4.92 1.04
C ASN A 308 -11.24 -6.36 1.11
N TYR A 309 -10.79 -7.21 2.07
CA TYR A 309 -11.22 -8.60 2.16
C TYR A 309 -12.73 -8.76 2.32
N ILE A 310 -13.40 -7.85 3.04
CA ILE A 310 -14.85 -7.91 3.25
C ILE A 310 -15.59 -7.76 1.90
N ALA A 311 -15.26 -6.73 1.14
CA ALA A 311 -15.87 -6.49 -0.17
C ALA A 311 -15.61 -7.67 -1.12
N LEU A 312 -14.35 -8.11 -1.21
CA LEU A 312 -13.95 -9.25 -2.03
C LEU A 312 -14.67 -10.54 -1.63
N GLN A 313 -14.80 -10.82 -0.33
CA GLN A 313 -15.50 -11.99 0.19
C GLN A 313 -16.99 -11.95 -0.16
N LEU A 314 -17.64 -10.79 0.01
CA LEU A 314 -19.07 -10.62 -0.35
C LEU A 314 -19.29 -10.90 -1.83
N ILE A 315 -18.46 -10.34 -2.71
CA ILE A 315 -18.52 -10.49 -4.15
C ILE A 315 -18.39 -11.98 -4.55
N ILE A 316 -17.38 -12.68 -4.01
CA ILE A 316 -17.12 -14.08 -4.34
C ILE A 316 -18.21 -14.99 -3.75
N THR A 317 -18.70 -14.71 -2.54
CA THR A 317 -19.79 -15.46 -1.92
C THR A 317 -21.05 -15.40 -2.77
N ILE A 318 -21.42 -14.22 -3.24
CA ILE A 318 -22.59 -14.03 -4.12
C ILE A 318 -22.42 -14.77 -5.45
N SER A 319 -21.22 -14.77 -6.04
CA SER A 319 -20.95 -15.53 -7.27
C SER A 319 -21.33 -17.02 -7.10
N VAL A 320 -20.89 -17.66 -6.01
CA VAL A 320 -21.21 -19.06 -5.72
C VAL A 320 -22.72 -19.24 -5.57
N VAL A 321 -23.39 -18.36 -4.83
CA VAL A 321 -24.82 -18.47 -4.58
C VAL A 321 -25.64 -18.23 -5.87
N ILE A 322 -25.24 -17.32 -6.75
CA ILE A 322 -25.86 -17.11 -8.07
C ILE A 322 -25.84 -18.41 -8.88
N HIS A 323 -24.71 -19.11 -8.92
CA HIS A 323 -24.62 -20.41 -9.62
C HIS A 323 -25.57 -21.46 -9.03
N LEU A 324 -25.79 -21.47 -7.73
CA LEU A 324 -26.77 -22.34 -7.08
C LEU A 324 -28.21 -21.94 -7.44
N ILE A 325 -28.52 -20.64 -7.44
CA ILE A 325 -29.87 -20.13 -7.80
C ILE A 325 -30.19 -20.47 -9.26
N VAL A 326 -29.28 -20.19 -10.19
CA VAL A 326 -29.51 -20.46 -11.62
C VAL A 326 -29.71 -21.97 -11.85
N ALA A 327 -28.94 -22.83 -11.18
CA ALA A 327 -29.11 -24.26 -11.29
C ALA A 327 -30.45 -24.75 -10.69
N TYR A 328 -30.89 -24.22 -9.55
CA TYR A 328 -32.16 -24.52 -8.95
C TYR A 328 -33.31 -24.14 -9.89
N ARG A 329 -33.22 -22.94 -10.51
CA ARG A 329 -34.22 -22.45 -11.47
C ARG A 329 -34.28 -23.33 -12.73
N GLU A 330 -33.15 -23.72 -13.30
CA GLU A 330 -33.05 -24.62 -14.45
C GLU A 330 -33.64 -25.98 -14.14
N LEU A 331 -33.32 -26.58 -12.97
CA LEU A 331 -33.83 -27.88 -12.53
C LEU A 331 -35.32 -27.83 -12.26
N TYR A 332 -35.82 -26.71 -11.70
CA TYR A 332 -37.27 -26.52 -11.50
C TYR A 332 -38.05 -26.59 -12.79
N LEU A 333 -37.60 -25.89 -13.84
CA LEU A 333 -38.24 -25.89 -15.15
C LEU A 333 -38.19 -27.25 -15.83
N LYS A 334 -37.13 -27.99 -15.63
CA LYS A 334 -36.87 -29.29 -16.24
C LYS A 334 -37.66 -30.43 -15.54
N HIS A 335 -37.86 -30.31 -14.22
CA HIS A 335 -38.48 -31.33 -13.36
C HIS A 335 -39.56 -30.71 -12.47
N ARG A 336 -40.63 -30.25 -13.09
CA ARG A 336 -41.75 -29.58 -12.38
C ARG A 336 -42.43 -30.47 -11.31
N ASP A 337 -42.40 -31.78 -11.50
CA ASP A 337 -43.03 -32.75 -10.60
C ASP A 337 -42.22 -33.06 -9.33
N TYR A 338 -40.94 -32.68 -9.32
CA TYR A 338 -40.06 -32.96 -8.16
C TYR A 338 -40.42 -32.10 -6.97
N THR A 339 -40.27 -32.68 -5.77
CA THR A 339 -40.46 -31.96 -4.50
C THR A 339 -39.31 -30.93 -4.33
N ASN A 340 -39.52 -29.90 -3.51
CA ASN A 340 -38.47 -28.92 -3.22
C ASN A 340 -37.20 -29.57 -2.69
N ILE A 341 -37.33 -30.58 -1.83
CA ILE A 341 -36.24 -31.39 -1.28
C ILE A 341 -35.43 -32.05 -2.38
N GLN A 342 -36.07 -32.65 -3.37
CA GLN A 342 -35.37 -33.30 -4.49
C GLN A 342 -34.65 -32.29 -5.38
N LEU A 343 -35.30 -31.15 -5.67
CA LEU A 343 -34.70 -30.07 -6.47
C LEU A 343 -33.45 -29.50 -5.80
N VAL A 344 -33.51 -29.21 -4.51
CA VAL A 344 -32.37 -28.68 -3.77
C VAL A 344 -31.23 -29.72 -3.70
N TYR A 345 -31.55 -30.99 -3.42
CA TYR A 345 -30.54 -32.05 -3.42
C TYR A 345 -29.81 -32.16 -4.76
N LEU A 346 -30.56 -32.15 -5.87
CA LEU A 346 -29.96 -32.18 -7.21
C LEU A 346 -29.13 -30.94 -7.51
N THR A 347 -29.58 -29.77 -7.08
CA THR A 347 -28.85 -28.51 -7.21
C THR A 347 -27.49 -28.60 -6.52
N LEU A 348 -27.48 -28.93 -5.23
CA LEU A 348 -26.23 -29.03 -4.46
C LEU A 348 -25.28 -30.09 -5.07
N ARG A 349 -25.82 -31.25 -5.46
CA ARG A 349 -25.03 -32.34 -6.04
C ARG A 349 -24.44 -31.98 -7.40
N SER A 350 -25.19 -31.31 -8.27
CA SER A 350 -24.74 -30.97 -9.63
C SER A 350 -23.70 -29.83 -9.64
N LYS A 351 -23.85 -28.85 -8.72
CA LYS A 351 -23.01 -27.66 -8.67
C LYS A 351 -21.79 -27.78 -7.75
N PHE A 352 -21.76 -28.76 -6.86
CA PHE A 352 -20.62 -28.90 -5.94
C PHE A 352 -19.28 -29.01 -6.64
N LYS A 353 -19.14 -29.90 -7.61
CA LYS A 353 -17.85 -30.08 -8.32
C LYS A 353 -17.38 -28.83 -9.03
N PRO A 354 -18.19 -28.18 -9.89
CA PRO A 354 -17.78 -26.94 -10.55
C PRO A 354 -17.42 -25.84 -9.53
N CYS A 355 -18.28 -25.56 -8.54
CA CYS A 355 -18.03 -24.54 -7.55
C CYS A 355 -16.80 -24.84 -6.67
N PHE A 356 -16.59 -26.12 -6.30
CA PHE A 356 -15.41 -26.52 -5.53
C PHE A 356 -14.12 -26.24 -6.34
N PHE A 357 -14.07 -26.63 -7.62
CA PHE A 357 -12.88 -26.38 -8.44
C PHE A 357 -12.68 -24.90 -8.74
N ALA A 358 -13.75 -24.14 -8.94
CA ALA A 358 -13.69 -22.71 -9.12
C ALA A 358 -13.12 -22.03 -7.87
N ILE A 359 -13.64 -22.35 -6.69
CA ILE A 359 -13.12 -21.84 -5.42
C ILE A 359 -11.67 -22.29 -5.18
N PHE A 360 -11.33 -23.54 -5.50
CA PHE A 360 -9.97 -24.05 -5.35
C PHE A 360 -8.95 -23.28 -6.22
N THR A 361 -9.33 -22.95 -7.47
CA THR A 361 -8.49 -22.11 -8.33
C THR A 361 -8.39 -20.68 -7.86
N THR A 362 -9.47 -20.12 -7.30
CA THR A 362 -9.44 -18.79 -6.70
C THR A 362 -8.56 -18.76 -5.45
N VAL A 363 -8.62 -19.79 -4.60
CA VAL A 363 -7.72 -19.95 -3.44
C VAL A 363 -6.26 -20.02 -3.89
N ILE A 364 -5.94 -20.75 -4.98
CA ILE A 364 -4.56 -20.77 -5.53
C ILE A 364 -4.14 -19.36 -5.95
N GLY A 365 -5.00 -18.60 -6.64
CA GLY A 365 -4.71 -17.23 -7.04
C GLY A 365 -4.40 -16.33 -5.84
N PHE A 366 -5.20 -16.36 -4.77
CA PHE A 366 -4.93 -15.58 -3.57
C PHE A 366 -3.75 -16.13 -2.75
N SER A 367 -3.60 -17.45 -2.63
CA SER A 367 -2.49 -18.05 -1.89
C SER A 367 -1.12 -17.74 -2.53
N SER A 368 -1.07 -17.47 -3.83
CA SER A 368 0.18 -17.06 -4.49
C SER A 368 0.72 -15.73 -3.97
N LEU A 369 -0.16 -14.85 -3.47
CA LEU A 369 0.26 -13.60 -2.84
C LEU A 369 1.08 -13.82 -1.57
N CYS A 370 1.02 -15.02 -0.98
CA CYS A 370 1.87 -15.40 0.17
C CYS A 370 3.34 -15.61 -0.23
N LEU A 371 3.66 -15.63 -1.53
CA LEU A 371 5.03 -15.66 -2.03
C LEU A 371 5.69 -14.27 -2.07
N SER A 372 4.93 -13.21 -1.79
CA SER A 372 5.46 -11.85 -1.71
C SER A 372 6.30 -11.65 -0.45
N ASP A 373 7.25 -10.71 -0.51
CA ASP A 373 8.05 -10.30 0.65
C ASP A 373 7.35 -9.22 1.51
N ILE A 374 6.17 -8.75 1.10
CA ILE A 374 5.47 -7.63 1.73
C ILE A 374 4.31 -8.12 2.58
N LYS A 375 4.39 -7.87 3.89
CA LYS A 375 3.43 -8.34 4.89
C LYS A 375 1.96 -8.04 4.53
N PRO A 376 1.55 -6.82 4.12
CA PRO A 376 0.17 -6.54 3.72
C PRO A 376 -0.38 -7.39 2.58
N ILE A 377 0.46 -7.74 1.61
CA ILE A 377 0.07 -8.59 0.47
C ILE A 377 -0.08 -10.04 0.93
N ILE A 378 0.87 -10.54 1.73
CA ILE A 378 0.80 -11.87 2.34
C ILE A 378 -0.50 -12.01 3.15
N MET A 379 -0.80 -11.00 3.99
CA MET A 379 -2.02 -10.99 4.81
C MET A 379 -3.29 -11.02 3.97
N LEU A 380 -3.35 -10.23 2.88
CA LEU A 380 -4.47 -10.28 1.94
C LEU A 380 -4.62 -11.69 1.35
N GLY A 381 -3.54 -12.30 0.90
CA GLY A 381 -3.52 -13.65 0.32
C GLY A 381 -4.04 -14.70 1.29
N MET A 382 -3.56 -14.69 2.53
CA MET A 382 -3.98 -15.61 3.59
C MET A 382 -5.45 -15.40 3.98
N MET A 383 -5.83 -14.16 4.29
CA MET A 383 -7.20 -13.83 4.71
C MET A 383 -8.21 -14.20 3.62
N MET A 384 -7.92 -13.88 2.35
CA MET A 384 -8.81 -14.20 1.25
C MET A 384 -8.92 -15.70 0.99
N SER A 385 -7.81 -16.44 1.03
CA SER A 385 -7.82 -17.90 0.84
C SER A 385 -8.72 -18.60 1.87
N VAL A 386 -8.64 -18.18 3.12
CA VAL A 386 -9.50 -18.69 4.21
C VAL A 386 -10.95 -18.22 4.02
N SER A 387 -11.18 -16.94 3.76
CA SER A 387 -12.51 -16.35 3.57
C SER A 387 -13.30 -17.02 2.45
N ILE A 388 -12.65 -17.26 1.31
CA ILE A 388 -13.27 -17.91 0.15
C ILE A 388 -13.61 -19.37 0.45
N SER A 389 -12.76 -20.08 1.18
CA SER A 389 -13.03 -21.45 1.62
C SER A 389 -14.23 -21.50 2.56
N ILE A 390 -14.33 -20.56 3.49
CA ILE A 390 -15.50 -20.41 4.39
C ILE A 390 -16.76 -20.11 3.56
N SER A 391 -16.67 -19.22 2.59
CA SER A 391 -17.80 -18.82 1.72
C SER A 391 -18.40 -20.02 0.98
N LEU A 392 -17.58 -20.93 0.48
CA LEU A 392 -18.06 -22.17 -0.14
C LEU A 392 -18.85 -23.02 0.85
N LEU A 393 -18.33 -23.23 2.06
CA LEU A 393 -18.99 -24.02 3.08
C LEU A 393 -20.34 -23.38 3.47
N VAL A 394 -20.33 -22.10 3.82
CA VAL A 394 -21.54 -21.38 4.22
C VAL A 394 -22.59 -21.37 3.10
N ALA A 395 -22.18 -21.16 1.83
CA ALA A 395 -23.09 -21.19 0.68
C ALA A 395 -23.78 -22.55 0.54
N PHE A 396 -23.08 -23.66 0.67
CA PHE A 396 -23.71 -24.97 0.52
C PHE A 396 -24.56 -25.39 1.74
N PHE A 397 -24.11 -25.12 2.96
CA PHE A 397 -24.83 -25.50 4.18
C PHE A 397 -25.99 -24.56 4.45
N VAL A 398 -25.78 -23.24 4.45
CA VAL A 398 -26.83 -22.28 4.83
C VAL A 398 -27.85 -22.07 3.71
N PHE A 399 -27.36 -21.74 2.47
CA PHE A 399 -28.30 -21.53 1.35
C PHE A 399 -29.10 -22.77 1.04
N GLY A 400 -28.46 -23.95 1.02
CA GLY A 400 -29.17 -25.23 0.80
C GLY A 400 -30.28 -25.49 1.84
N SER A 401 -29.98 -25.31 3.12
CA SER A 401 -30.94 -25.50 4.22
C SER A 401 -32.07 -24.48 4.17
N LEU A 402 -31.77 -23.20 3.97
CA LEU A 402 -32.78 -22.14 3.87
C LEU A 402 -33.70 -22.36 2.68
N LEU A 403 -33.16 -22.77 1.52
CA LEU A 403 -33.96 -23.02 0.32
C LEU A 403 -34.93 -24.20 0.47
N VAL A 404 -34.54 -25.25 1.24
CA VAL A 404 -35.42 -26.38 1.57
C VAL A 404 -36.57 -25.95 2.45
N LEU A 405 -36.35 -25.08 3.43
CA LEU A 405 -37.36 -24.60 4.37
C LEU A 405 -38.41 -23.70 3.72
N LEU A 406 -38.08 -23.09 2.58
CA LEU A 406 -39.01 -22.24 1.83
C LEU A 406 -39.97 -23.08 0.96
N LYS A 407 -41.21 -22.57 0.81
CA LYS A 407 -42.18 -23.17 -0.09
C LYS A 407 -41.66 -23.15 -1.54
N LYS A 408 -41.89 -24.26 -2.26
CA LYS A 408 -41.65 -24.36 -3.70
C LYS A 408 -42.48 -23.30 -4.42
N LYS A 409 -41.81 -22.46 -5.25
CA LYS A 409 -42.47 -21.40 -6.01
C LYS A 409 -41.84 -21.31 -7.40
N GLU A 410 -42.66 -21.10 -8.41
CA GLU A 410 -42.20 -20.97 -9.81
C GLU A 410 -41.22 -19.81 -9.98
N PRO A 411 -40.06 -20.02 -10.61
CA PRO A 411 -39.11 -18.98 -10.86
C PRO A 411 -39.56 -18.04 -11.99
N LYS A 412 -39.40 -16.74 -11.80
CA LYS A 412 -39.65 -15.73 -12.84
C LYS A 412 -38.44 -15.66 -13.79
N MET A 413 -38.66 -15.86 -15.09
CA MET A 413 -37.65 -15.89 -16.15
C MET A 413 -37.72 -14.61 -17.05
N SER A 414 -38.21 -13.49 -16.49
CA SER A 414 -38.44 -12.28 -17.29
C SER A 414 -37.17 -11.66 -17.87
N PHE A 415 -36.05 -11.79 -17.18
CA PHE A 415 -34.79 -11.24 -17.68
C PHE A 415 -34.25 -12.08 -18.83
N GLU A 416 -34.16 -13.40 -18.64
CA GLU A 416 -33.58 -14.32 -19.62
C GLU A 416 -34.37 -14.35 -20.95
N ASN A 417 -35.70 -14.20 -20.87
CA ASN A 417 -36.55 -14.18 -22.06
C ASN A 417 -36.29 -12.96 -22.97
N ASN A 418 -35.88 -11.84 -22.36
CA ASN A 418 -35.67 -10.57 -23.09
C ASN A 418 -34.19 -10.33 -23.45
N PHE A 419 -33.24 -10.98 -22.77
CA PHE A 419 -31.81 -10.73 -22.89
C PHE A 419 -31.14 -11.69 -23.87
N LYS A 420 -30.86 -11.20 -25.08
CA LYS A 420 -30.31 -12.00 -26.19
C LYS A 420 -28.78 -11.95 -26.31
N PHE A 421 -28.08 -11.27 -25.39
CA PHE A 421 -26.65 -11.04 -25.48
C PHE A 421 -25.82 -12.35 -25.52
N THR A 422 -26.09 -13.29 -24.63
CA THR A 422 -25.37 -14.58 -24.60
C THR A 422 -25.57 -15.38 -25.90
N HIS A 423 -26.78 -15.36 -26.47
CA HIS A 423 -27.05 -15.99 -27.76
C HIS A 423 -26.31 -15.29 -28.90
N TRP A 424 -26.22 -13.96 -28.90
CA TRP A 424 -25.42 -13.19 -29.86
C TRP A 424 -23.93 -13.52 -29.79
N CYS A 425 -23.36 -13.62 -28.55
CA CYS A 425 -21.98 -14.07 -28.34
C CYS A 425 -21.75 -15.47 -28.95
N ALA A 426 -22.68 -16.42 -28.75
CA ALA A 426 -22.59 -17.76 -29.33
C ALA A 426 -22.53 -17.73 -30.87
N LYS A 427 -23.43 -16.92 -31.48
CA LYS A 427 -23.44 -16.78 -32.96
C LYS A 427 -22.13 -16.21 -33.50
N ILE A 428 -21.59 -15.17 -32.86
CA ILE A 428 -20.32 -14.57 -33.25
C ILE A 428 -19.18 -15.58 -33.11
N ALA A 429 -19.11 -16.30 -31.99
CA ALA A 429 -18.08 -17.29 -31.73
C ALA A 429 -18.07 -18.42 -32.75
N ILE A 430 -19.24 -18.85 -33.24
CA ILE A 430 -19.35 -19.93 -34.23
C ILE A 430 -19.13 -19.40 -35.65
N ASN A 431 -19.72 -18.24 -36.00
CA ASN A 431 -19.77 -17.79 -37.40
C ASN A 431 -18.52 -16.98 -37.83
N ARG A 432 -17.83 -16.31 -36.86
CA ARG A 432 -16.72 -15.40 -37.18
C ARG A 432 -15.45 -15.67 -36.34
N PRO A 433 -14.97 -16.92 -36.22
CA PRO A 433 -13.82 -17.23 -35.36
C PRO A 433 -12.54 -16.54 -35.83
N LYS A 434 -12.34 -16.38 -37.16
CA LYS A 434 -11.15 -15.70 -37.73
C LYS A 434 -11.06 -14.23 -37.28
N ASN A 435 -12.19 -13.51 -37.26
CA ASN A 435 -12.24 -12.11 -36.81
C ASN A 435 -11.93 -12.01 -35.32
N ILE A 436 -12.42 -12.97 -34.50
CA ILE A 436 -12.14 -13.02 -33.09
C ILE A 436 -10.63 -13.20 -32.85
N TYR A 437 -9.99 -14.11 -33.55
CA TYR A 437 -8.52 -14.32 -33.45
C TYR A 437 -7.74 -13.08 -33.86
N PHE A 438 -8.15 -12.44 -34.95
CA PHE A 438 -7.51 -11.22 -35.44
C PHE A 438 -7.62 -10.08 -34.40
N ILE A 439 -8.82 -9.87 -33.85
CA ILE A 439 -9.03 -8.85 -32.78
C ILE A 439 -8.22 -9.21 -31.52
N SER A 440 -8.24 -10.49 -31.10
CA SER A 440 -7.46 -10.94 -29.94
C SER A 440 -5.96 -10.76 -30.15
N PHE A 441 -5.47 -10.98 -31.39
CA PHE A 441 -4.07 -10.75 -31.74
C PHE A 441 -3.69 -9.26 -31.65
N ILE A 442 -4.54 -8.36 -32.16
CA ILE A 442 -4.36 -6.90 -32.01
C ILE A 442 -4.35 -6.50 -30.52
N ILE A 443 -5.28 -7.04 -29.74
CA ILE A 443 -5.33 -6.80 -28.29
C ILE A 443 -4.02 -7.18 -27.61
N VAL A 444 -3.46 -8.34 -27.97
CA VAL A 444 -2.17 -8.79 -27.41
C VAL A 444 -1.03 -7.87 -27.82
N ILE A 445 -0.96 -7.43 -29.09
CA ILE A 445 0.08 -6.49 -29.53
C ILE A 445 -0.01 -5.16 -28.78
N ILE A 446 -1.20 -4.57 -28.71
CA ILE A 446 -1.43 -3.32 -27.96
C ILE A 446 -1.13 -3.53 -26.48
N GLY A 447 -1.52 -4.69 -25.95
CA GLY A 447 -1.24 -5.07 -24.57
C GLY A 447 0.27 -5.13 -24.29
N ILE A 448 1.05 -5.83 -25.10
CA ILE A 448 2.51 -5.94 -24.94
C ILE A 448 3.17 -4.54 -25.06
N TYR A 449 2.73 -3.73 -26.04
CA TYR A 449 3.21 -2.37 -26.18
C TYR A 449 2.93 -1.51 -24.93
N GLY A 450 1.72 -1.63 -24.37
CA GLY A 450 1.38 -0.90 -23.15
C GLY A 450 2.15 -1.40 -21.93
N ILE A 451 2.31 -2.73 -21.79
CA ILE A 451 3.09 -3.34 -20.70
C ILE A 451 4.55 -2.83 -20.72
N SER A 452 5.15 -2.63 -21.90
CA SER A 452 6.51 -2.07 -22.00
C SER A 452 6.62 -0.62 -21.51
N LYS A 453 5.50 0.07 -21.33
CA LYS A 453 5.43 1.45 -20.79
C LYS A 453 5.04 1.53 -19.31
N LEU A 454 4.78 0.39 -18.67
CA LEU A 454 4.46 0.36 -17.25
C LEU A 454 5.61 0.93 -16.42
N ARG A 455 5.25 1.80 -15.48
CA ARG A 455 6.17 2.40 -14.52
C ARG A 455 5.89 1.86 -13.13
N VAL A 456 6.95 1.68 -12.35
CA VAL A 456 6.86 1.16 -10.97
C VAL A 456 6.96 2.30 -9.95
N GLU A 457 6.89 3.53 -10.43
CA GLU A 457 7.10 4.70 -9.58
C GLU A 457 5.80 5.41 -9.27
N ASN A 458 5.62 5.72 -7.98
CA ASN A 458 4.49 6.51 -7.55
C ASN A 458 4.89 7.47 -6.42
N SER A 459 4.40 8.70 -6.48
CA SER A 459 4.52 9.65 -5.40
C SER A 459 3.67 9.18 -4.21
N PHE A 460 4.23 9.24 -3.00
CA PHE A 460 3.47 8.91 -1.80
C PHE A 460 2.30 9.89 -1.59
N ILE A 461 2.52 11.17 -1.89
CA ILE A 461 1.49 12.23 -1.87
C ILE A 461 0.41 11.92 -2.91
N GLY A 462 0.80 11.41 -4.07
CA GLY A 462 -0.09 11.02 -5.16
C GLY A 462 -1.04 9.86 -4.84
N TYR A 463 -0.87 9.17 -3.73
CA TYR A 463 -1.82 8.14 -3.29
C TYR A 463 -3.15 8.70 -2.78
N PHE A 464 -3.20 9.98 -2.41
CA PHE A 464 -4.38 10.60 -1.84
C PHE A 464 -5.10 11.49 -2.85
N LYS A 465 -6.43 11.57 -2.75
CA LYS A 465 -7.22 12.51 -3.57
C LYS A 465 -6.84 13.95 -3.25
N SER A 466 -6.82 14.81 -4.27
CA SER A 466 -6.42 16.22 -4.16
C SER A 466 -7.28 17.08 -3.21
N ASN A 467 -8.49 16.62 -2.88
CA ASN A 467 -9.37 17.26 -1.92
C ASN A 467 -9.15 16.83 -0.47
N THR A 468 -8.25 15.89 -0.20
CA THR A 468 -7.92 15.46 1.16
C THR A 468 -6.95 16.43 1.81
N GLU A 469 -7.04 16.58 3.14
CA GLU A 469 -6.13 17.40 3.93
C GLU A 469 -4.68 16.94 3.79
N ILE A 470 -4.45 15.61 3.81
CA ILE A 470 -3.14 15.00 3.60
C ILE A 470 -2.51 15.48 2.30
N TYR A 471 -3.24 15.36 1.18
CA TYR A 471 -2.70 15.76 -0.13
C TYR A 471 -2.34 17.25 -0.15
N GLN A 472 -3.25 18.11 0.34
CA GLN A 472 -3.04 19.55 0.32
C GLN A 472 -1.90 19.98 1.22
N GLY A 473 -1.85 19.45 2.45
CA GLY A 473 -0.77 19.73 3.40
C GLY A 473 0.59 19.24 2.92
N MET A 474 0.67 17.98 2.52
CA MET A 474 1.92 17.41 2.03
C MET A 474 2.41 18.10 0.76
N LYS A 475 1.52 18.48 -0.15
CA LYS A 475 1.90 19.18 -1.38
C LYS A 475 2.47 20.57 -1.10
N VAL A 476 1.89 21.32 -0.16
CA VAL A 476 2.42 22.63 0.26
C VAL A 476 3.79 22.47 0.89
N ILE A 477 3.96 21.50 1.80
CA ILE A 477 5.26 21.20 2.41
C ILE A 477 6.28 20.79 1.34
N ASP A 478 5.90 19.94 0.41
CA ASP A 478 6.78 19.44 -0.64
C ASP A 478 7.28 20.55 -1.56
N THR A 479 6.38 21.40 -2.04
CA THR A 479 6.70 22.42 -3.05
C THR A 479 7.22 23.73 -2.47
N GLU A 480 6.79 24.11 -1.26
CA GLU A 480 7.11 25.42 -0.66
C GLU A 480 8.16 25.34 0.47
N LEU A 481 8.30 24.15 1.11
CA LEU A 481 9.18 23.96 2.26
C LEU A 481 10.27 22.90 2.02
N GLY A 482 10.66 22.69 0.77
CA GLY A 482 11.87 21.96 0.37
C GLY A 482 11.77 20.45 0.35
N GLY A 483 10.57 19.88 0.18
CA GLY A 483 10.40 18.45 0.01
C GLY A 483 9.85 17.73 1.24
N THR A 484 9.33 16.53 1.02
CA THR A 484 8.65 15.74 2.05
C THR A 484 9.32 14.42 2.36
N ILE A 485 10.15 13.88 1.46
CA ILE A 485 10.80 12.59 1.66
C ILE A 485 12.25 12.77 2.10
N PRO A 486 12.63 12.28 3.30
CA PRO A 486 14.00 12.35 3.77
C PRO A 486 14.91 11.35 3.06
N LEU A 487 16.11 11.83 2.76
CA LEU A 487 17.22 11.08 2.21
C LEU A 487 18.48 11.52 2.93
N ASP A 488 19.33 10.61 3.36
CA ASP A 488 20.58 10.89 4.04
C ASP A 488 21.77 10.42 3.19
N VAL A 489 22.78 11.27 3.07
CA VAL A 489 24.10 10.91 2.56
C VAL A 489 25.08 10.99 3.71
N ILE A 490 25.76 9.90 3.99
CA ILE A 490 26.76 9.81 5.05
C ILE A 490 28.15 9.63 4.41
N ILE A 491 29.06 10.47 4.78
CA ILE A 491 30.47 10.32 4.42
C ILE A 491 31.23 9.86 5.64
N LYS A 492 31.86 8.70 5.54
CA LYS A 492 32.70 8.12 6.56
C LYS A 492 34.17 8.28 6.16
N PHE A 493 34.89 9.08 6.91
CA PHE A 493 36.33 9.32 6.69
C PHE A 493 37.12 8.14 7.25
N THR A 494 37.98 7.53 6.42
CA THR A 494 38.89 6.47 6.88
C THR A 494 40.01 7.12 7.64
N PRO A 495 40.44 6.61 8.81
CA PRO A 495 41.63 7.08 9.47
C PRO A 495 42.80 7.01 8.48
N ALA A 496 43.53 8.08 8.30
CA ALA A 496 44.74 8.07 7.47
C ALA A 496 45.68 7.02 8.07
N LYS A 497 45.98 5.95 7.33
CA LYS A 497 47.13 5.11 7.64
C LYS A 497 48.34 5.96 7.33
N MET A 498 48.91 6.56 8.35
CA MET A 498 50.28 7.10 8.23
C MET A 498 51.20 5.91 8.16
N ASP A 499 51.63 5.56 6.95
CA ASP A 499 52.79 4.66 6.75
C ASP A 499 54.06 5.40 7.20
N TYR A 500 54.32 5.41 8.48
CA TYR A 500 55.64 5.74 8.98
C TYR A 500 56.48 4.46 8.97
N SER A 501 57.27 4.31 7.94
CA SER A 501 58.38 3.37 7.86
C SER A 501 59.67 4.03 8.42
N ASP A 502 59.70 4.35 9.70
CA ASP A 502 60.95 4.66 10.36
C ASP A 502 60.92 4.31 11.86
N GLU A 503 61.86 3.50 12.29
CA GLU A 503 61.99 2.86 13.59
C GLU A 503 62.38 3.77 14.77
N ASP A 504 62.31 5.13 14.62
CA ASP A 504 62.92 6.04 15.60
C ASP A 504 61.96 7.02 16.34
N LEU A 505 60.63 6.79 16.34
CA LEU A 505 59.68 7.73 17.00
C LEU A 505 58.76 7.04 18.03
N GLY A 506 59.28 6.06 18.77
CA GLY A 506 58.49 5.24 19.70
C GLY A 506 57.97 5.91 20.99
N GLU A 507 58.15 7.19 21.21
CA GLU A 507 57.65 7.92 22.40
C GLU A 507 56.63 9.03 22.07
N PHE A 508 56.35 9.31 20.79
CA PHE A 508 55.37 10.33 20.38
C PHE A 508 54.07 9.75 19.82
N GLU A 509 53.91 8.42 19.71
CA GLU A 509 52.72 7.80 19.15
C GLU A 509 51.48 8.00 20.00
N ASP A 510 51.61 8.16 21.32
CA ASP A 510 50.45 8.32 22.23
C ASP A 510 49.92 9.77 22.28
N GLU A 511 50.66 10.78 21.87
CA GLU A 511 50.23 12.18 21.89
C GLU A 511 49.51 12.63 20.61
N PHE A 512 49.68 11.93 19.48
CA PHE A 512 49.03 12.26 18.21
C PHE A 512 47.85 11.31 17.82
N SER A 513 47.60 10.30 18.64
CA SER A 513 46.45 9.40 18.46
C SER A 513 45.14 10.00 19.02
N ASP A 514 45.15 11.23 19.49
CA ASP A 514 43.98 11.88 20.07
C ASP A 514 42.97 12.23 18.98
N ASN A 515 41.99 11.35 18.79
CA ASN A 515 40.78 11.57 17.99
C ASN A 515 39.84 12.61 18.64
N GLY A 516 40.39 13.57 19.39
CA GLY A 516 39.59 14.58 20.06
C GLY A 516 38.80 15.46 19.09
N PRO A 517 37.70 16.05 19.55
CA PRO A 517 36.89 16.98 18.74
C PRO A 517 37.70 18.10 18.10
N GLU A 518 38.82 18.50 18.72
CA GLU A 518 39.65 19.60 18.30
C GLU A 518 40.37 19.31 16.97
N TYR A 519 40.72 18.06 16.69
CA TYR A 519 41.45 17.68 15.46
C TYR A 519 40.51 17.21 14.34
N TRP A 520 39.21 17.06 14.63
CA TRP A 520 38.24 16.59 13.61
C TRP A 520 38.07 17.64 12.49
N PHE A 521 38.05 18.94 12.84
CA PHE A 521 37.84 20.05 11.90
C PHE A 521 39.11 20.39 11.11
N ASN A 522 39.60 19.53 10.24
CA ASN A 522 40.72 19.82 9.36
C ASN A 522 40.25 20.30 7.98
N SER A 523 41.11 21.06 7.26
CA SER A 523 40.76 21.63 5.95
C SER A 523 40.33 20.59 4.94
N TYR A 524 40.97 19.42 4.94
CA TYR A 524 40.65 18.31 4.05
C TYR A 524 39.17 17.85 4.18
N LYS A 525 38.72 17.57 5.40
CA LYS A 525 37.31 17.14 5.63
C LYS A 525 36.34 18.26 5.29
N LEU A 526 36.66 19.50 5.68
CA LEU A 526 35.81 20.66 5.40
C LEU A 526 35.64 20.91 3.90
N ASP A 527 36.69 20.74 3.11
CA ASP A 527 36.66 20.91 1.67
C ASP A 527 35.83 19.82 0.99
N ILE A 528 35.95 18.58 1.45
CA ILE A 528 35.12 17.47 0.99
C ILE A 528 33.65 17.75 1.30
N ILE A 529 33.34 18.17 2.53
CA ILE A 529 31.96 18.48 2.95
C ILE A 529 31.39 19.61 2.08
N LYS A 530 32.13 20.70 1.85
CA LYS A 530 31.68 21.78 0.97
C LYS A 530 31.49 21.30 -0.48
N LYS A 531 32.38 20.46 -0.99
CA LYS A 531 32.32 19.90 -2.35
C LYS A 531 31.06 19.05 -2.55
N VAL A 532 30.73 18.18 -1.57
CA VAL A 532 29.55 17.32 -1.61
C VAL A 532 28.28 18.13 -1.40
N ASP A 533 28.26 19.07 -0.48
CA ASP A 533 27.12 19.95 -0.24
C ASP A 533 26.74 20.72 -1.50
N LYS A 534 27.69 21.34 -2.16
CA LYS A 534 27.49 22.04 -3.43
C LYS A 534 26.95 21.12 -4.51
N PHE A 535 27.51 19.92 -4.66
CA PHE A 535 27.02 18.90 -5.60
C PHE A 535 25.57 18.53 -5.33
N LEU A 536 25.18 18.35 -4.05
CA LEU A 536 23.81 17.99 -3.66
C LEU A 536 22.83 19.15 -3.89
N GLN A 537 23.22 20.40 -3.59
CA GLN A 537 22.38 21.57 -3.80
C GLN A 537 22.08 21.86 -5.28
N GLU A 538 23.03 21.54 -6.20
CA GLU A 538 22.87 21.73 -7.64
C GLU A 538 22.07 20.61 -8.33
N ARG A 539 21.71 19.54 -7.59
CA ARG A 539 21.07 18.37 -8.17
C ARG A 539 19.54 18.52 -8.23
N GLU A 540 18.96 18.13 -9.37
CA GLU A 540 17.50 18.11 -9.56
C GLU A 540 16.81 17.24 -8.50
N PHE A 541 15.58 17.60 -8.15
CA PHE A 541 14.71 16.94 -7.17
C PHE A 541 15.16 17.04 -5.71
N ILE A 542 16.28 17.69 -5.42
CA ILE A 542 16.68 18.02 -4.05
C ILE A 542 16.13 19.40 -3.71
N GLY A 543 15.26 19.46 -2.70
CA GLY A 543 14.61 20.71 -2.31
C GLY A 543 15.36 21.44 -1.19
N ASN A 544 15.99 20.68 -0.29
CA ASN A 544 16.78 21.23 0.81
C ASN A 544 17.92 20.28 1.18
N VAL A 545 19.08 20.84 1.54
CA VAL A 545 20.26 20.11 2.07
C VAL A 545 20.68 20.76 3.37
N GLY A 546 20.60 20.01 4.46
CA GLY A 546 21.15 20.39 5.75
C GLY A 546 22.47 19.67 5.99
N SER A 547 23.53 20.40 6.24
CA SER A 547 24.88 19.84 6.44
C SER A 547 25.75 20.75 7.31
N LEU A 548 26.94 20.28 7.65
CA LEU A 548 27.94 21.13 8.28
C LEU A 548 28.36 22.31 7.35
N ALA A 549 28.35 22.12 6.01
CA ALA A 549 28.65 23.20 5.08
C ALA A 549 27.67 24.37 5.19
N THR A 550 26.38 24.06 5.40
CA THR A 550 25.35 25.08 5.67
C THR A 550 25.70 25.95 6.88
N LEU A 551 26.23 25.35 7.94
CA LEU A 551 26.65 26.06 9.14
C LEU A 551 27.93 26.88 8.90
N LEU A 552 28.84 26.35 8.08
CA LEU A 552 30.06 27.08 7.68
C LEU A 552 29.76 28.35 6.88
N GLU A 553 28.74 28.29 5.99
CA GLU A 553 28.27 29.47 5.24
C GLU A 553 27.68 30.55 6.16
N VAL A 554 26.89 30.12 7.17
CA VAL A 554 26.38 31.05 8.18
C VAL A 554 27.52 31.61 9.01
N GLY A 555 28.47 30.79 9.46
CA GLY A 555 29.66 31.23 10.18
C GLY A 555 30.50 32.24 9.40
N LYS A 556 30.67 32.02 8.10
CA LYS A 556 31.31 32.96 7.16
C LYS A 556 30.55 34.31 7.09
N SER A 557 29.23 34.27 7.05
CA SER A 557 28.38 35.46 7.03
C SER A 557 28.56 36.28 8.34
N ILE A 558 28.63 35.62 9.48
CA ILE A 558 28.88 36.27 10.78
C ILE A 558 30.29 36.83 10.89
N ASN A 559 31.26 36.14 10.30
CA ASN A 559 32.68 36.54 10.34
C ASN A 559 33.04 37.55 9.21
N ASN A 560 32.11 38.43 8.85
CA ASN A 560 32.34 39.49 7.84
C ASN A 560 32.80 38.93 6.48
N GLY A 561 32.31 37.76 6.05
CA GLY A 561 32.67 37.12 4.78
C GLY A 561 33.99 36.36 4.78
N LYS A 562 34.67 36.27 5.92
CA LYS A 562 35.87 35.45 6.05
C LYS A 562 35.53 34.05 6.48
N GLU A 563 36.16 33.05 5.89
CA GLU A 563 35.99 31.67 6.32
C GLU A 563 36.52 31.47 7.75
N LEU A 564 35.82 30.60 8.49
CA LEU A 564 36.29 30.14 9.79
C LEU A 564 37.40 29.11 9.55
N ASP A 565 38.54 29.29 10.15
CA ASP A 565 39.64 28.33 10.10
C ASP A 565 39.37 27.13 11.04
N SER A 566 40.18 26.09 10.90
CA SER A 566 40.04 24.87 11.68
C SER A 566 40.14 25.11 13.18
N LEU A 567 41.01 26.04 13.62
CA LEU A 567 41.16 26.40 15.02
C LEU A 567 39.90 27.11 15.58
N ALA A 568 39.38 28.07 14.81
CA ALA A 568 38.16 28.78 15.21
C ALA A 568 36.96 27.83 15.33
N LEU A 569 36.82 26.88 14.42
CA LEU A 569 35.75 25.86 14.46
C LEU A 569 35.88 24.92 15.66
N SER A 570 37.13 24.49 15.97
CA SER A 570 37.38 23.66 17.14
C SER A 570 37.05 24.40 18.44
N LEU A 571 37.43 25.68 18.53
CA LEU A 571 37.12 26.54 19.68
C LEU A 571 35.63 26.80 19.82
N ILE A 572 34.92 27.04 18.71
CA ILE A 572 33.45 27.19 18.71
C ILE A 572 32.82 25.89 19.18
N TYR A 573 33.26 24.75 18.65
CA TYR A 573 32.73 23.46 19.09
C TYR A 573 32.94 23.21 20.58
N SER A 574 34.11 23.48 21.10
CA SER A 574 34.44 23.23 22.52
C SER A 574 33.66 24.15 23.45
N ASN A 575 33.43 25.41 23.06
CA ASN A 575 32.77 26.42 23.91
C ASN A 575 31.24 26.51 23.68
N LEU A 576 30.70 25.89 22.63
CA LEU A 576 29.25 25.93 22.36
C LEU A 576 28.48 25.14 23.46
N PRO A 577 27.43 25.71 24.07
CA PRO A 577 26.62 24.97 25.02
C PRO A 577 26.00 23.71 24.40
N ASN A 578 25.85 22.65 25.20
CA ASN A 578 25.37 21.36 24.71
C ASN A 578 24.01 21.45 24.00
N GLU A 579 23.11 22.30 24.50
CA GLU A 579 21.80 22.55 23.89
C GLU A 579 21.92 23.02 22.42
N TYR A 580 22.89 23.89 22.11
CA TYR A 580 23.13 24.33 20.74
C TYR A 580 23.94 23.30 19.91
N LYS A 581 24.84 22.54 20.56
CA LYS A 581 25.54 21.44 19.86
C LYS A 581 24.53 20.41 19.35
N GLU A 582 23.59 20.01 20.20
CA GLU A 582 22.54 19.04 19.84
C GLU A 582 21.63 19.57 18.74
N LEU A 583 21.34 20.86 18.74
CA LEU A 583 20.45 21.46 17.74
C LEU A 583 21.14 21.69 16.37
N ILE A 584 22.40 22.10 16.38
CA ILE A 584 23.05 22.65 15.17
C ILE A 584 24.12 21.69 14.61
N LEU A 585 24.86 20.97 15.44
CA LEU A 585 26.01 20.16 15.00
C LEU A 585 25.72 18.66 15.00
N THR A 586 25.15 18.13 16.07
CA THR A 586 24.89 16.69 16.22
C THR A 586 24.06 16.10 15.08
N PRO A 587 23.08 16.81 14.48
CA PRO A 587 22.34 16.27 13.33
C PRO A 587 23.19 16.02 12.09
N TYR A 588 24.36 16.67 11.97
CA TYR A 588 25.19 16.64 10.77
C TYR A 588 26.57 16.04 10.99
N LEU A 589 26.98 15.84 12.22
CA LEU A 589 28.34 15.47 12.57
C LEU A 589 28.37 14.39 13.65
N ASN A 590 29.09 13.32 13.39
CA ASN A 590 29.44 12.32 14.39
C ASN A 590 30.95 12.13 14.46
N ILE A 591 31.56 12.75 15.48
CA ILE A 591 33.02 12.76 15.67
C ILE A 591 33.51 11.38 16.04
N GLU A 592 32.80 10.66 16.90
CA GLU A 592 33.23 9.33 17.38
C GLU A 592 33.32 8.31 16.23
N ASN A 593 32.40 8.37 15.26
CA ASN A 593 32.44 7.50 14.09
C ASN A 593 33.18 8.09 12.90
N ASN A 594 33.74 9.29 13.03
CA ASN A 594 34.42 10.02 11.97
C ASN A 594 33.54 10.21 10.71
N GLU A 595 32.30 10.66 10.92
CA GLU A 595 31.27 10.76 9.89
C GLU A 595 30.71 12.18 9.77
N ALA A 596 30.36 12.56 8.53
CA ALA A 596 29.54 13.73 8.21
C ALA A 596 28.24 13.30 7.52
N ARG A 597 27.11 13.85 7.98
CA ARG A 597 25.78 13.59 7.43
C ARG A 597 25.26 14.79 6.65
N PHE A 598 24.72 14.52 5.48
CA PHE A 598 23.92 15.45 4.70
C PHE A 598 22.46 14.98 4.79
N SER A 599 21.65 15.75 5.49
CA SER A 599 20.22 15.49 5.62
C SER A 599 19.48 16.20 4.49
N ILE A 600 18.91 15.44 3.61
CA ILE A 600 18.31 15.90 2.35
C ILE A 600 16.81 15.73 2.42
N ARG A 601 16.07 16.70 1.89
CA ARG A 601 14.65 16.54 1.57
C ARG A 601 14.48 16.55 0.07
N THR A 602 13.76 15.54 -0.44
CA THR A 602 13.49 15.39 -1.87
C THR A 602 12.05 15.75 -2.19
N LEU A 603 11.84 16.29 -3.39
CA LEU A 603 10.53 16.68 -3.92
C LEU A 603 9.78 15.43 -4.38
N ASP A 604 8.80 14.97 -3.60
CA ASP A 604 8.01 13.76 -3.90
C ASP A 604 7.00 13.95 -5.03
N SER A 605 6.44 15.16 -5.14
CA SER A 605 5.34 15.46 -6.06
C SER A 605 5.79 15.78 -7.49
N ASP A 606 7.09 15.82 -7.78
CA ASP A 606 7.58 16.07 -9.14
C ASP A 606 7.31 14.85 -10.04
N PRO A 607 6.56 15.01 -11.13
CA PRO A 607 6.19 13.91 -12.02
C PRO A 607 7.37 13.33 -12.82
N ASN A 608 8.52 14.03 -12.87
CA ASN A 608 9.71 13.59 -13.57
C ASN A 608 10.66 12.79 -12.67
N LEU A 609 10.46 12.82 -11.35
CA LEU A 609 11.28 12.08 -10.40
C LEU A 609 11.11 10.57 -10.62
N LYS A 610 12.17 9.94 -11.06
CA LYS A 610 12.30 8.48 -11.10
C LYS A 610 13.23 8.03 -9.98
N ARG A 611 12.65 7.53 -8.90
CA ARG A 611 13.36 7.28 -7.64
C ARG A 611 14.52 6.30 -7.78
N ASP A 612 14.28 5.18 -8.47
CA ASP A 612 15.31 4.17 -8.68
C ASP A 612 16.49 4.69 -9.49
N GLU A 613 16.22 5.41 -10.60
CA GLU A 613 17.25 6.03 -11.42
C GLU A 613 17.98 7.15 -10.65
N PHE A 614 17.23 7.96 -9.89
CA PHE A 614 17.78 9.04 -9.07
C PHE A 614 18.72 8.51 -7.99
N ILE A 615 18.30 7.50 -7.19
CA ILE A 615 19.13 6.94 -6.13
C ILE A 615 20.40 6.29 -6.70
N LYS A 616 20.28 5.52 -7.78
CA LYS A 616 21.41 4.87 -8.45
C LYS A 616 22.39 5.88 -9.03
N SER A 617 21.89 6.91 -9.73
CA SER A 617 22.73 7.96 -10.29
C SER A 617 23.36 8.80 -9.19
N LEU A 618 22.62 9.16 -8.13
CA LEU A 618 23.17 9.90 -6.99
C LEU A 618 24.35 9.15 -6.36
N LYS A 619 24.19 7.86 -6.11
CA LYS A 619 25.24 7.02 -5.52
C LYS A 619 26.46 6.93 -6.43
N ALA A 620 26.24 6.64 -7.72
CA ALA A 620 27.33 6.52 -8.69
C ALA A 620 28.08 7.86 -8.88
N ASP A 621 27.37 8.98 -8.94
CA ASP A 621 27.97 10.30 -9.11
C ASP A 621 28.75 10.74 -7.87
N LEU A 622 28.26 10.42 -6.65
CA LEU A 622 28.99 10.65 -5.40
C LEU A 622 30.25 9.78 -5.31
N GLU A 623 30.18 8.50 -5.68
CA GLU A 623 31.33 7.62 -5.75
C GLU A 623 32.36 8.12 -6.77
N ASN A 624 31.93 8.65 -7.91
CA ASN A 624 32.84 9.26 -8.91
C ASN A 624 33.44 10.58 -8.41
N LEU A 625 32.62 11.43 -7.76
CA LEU A 625 33.09 12.73 -7.23
C LEU A 625 34.22 12.55 -6.20
N LEU A 626 34.15 11.44 -5.45
CA LEU A 626 35.04 11.14 -4.31
C LEU A 626 35.96 9.94 -4.56
N LYS A 627 36.16 9.55 -5.83
CA LYS A 627 36.87 8.34 -6.22
C LYS A 627 38.34 8.30 -5.71
N ASP A 628 39.00 9.45 -5.66
CA ASP A 628 40.40 9.53 -5.30
C ASP A 628 40.62 9.75 -3.78
N GLU A 629 39.52 9.75 -3.00
CA GLU A 629 39.52 10.05 -1.59
C GLU A 629 39.36 8.77 -0.73
N PRO A 630 40.11 8.62 0.36
CA PRO A 630 40.01 7.44 1.24
C PRO A 630 38.80 7.55 2.17
N LEU A 631 37.58 7.40 1.60
CA LEU A 631 36.32 7.50 2.35
C LEU A 631 35.26 6.56 1.80
N LYS A 632 34.23 6.37 2.57
CA LYS A 632 33.05 5.60 2.15
C LYS A 632 31.83 6.51 2.12
N VAL A 633 30.99 6.32 1.10
CA VAL A 633 29.71 7.02 0.95
C VAL A 633 28.59 6.02 1.18
N GLU A 634 27.67 6.36 2.07
CA GLU A 634 26.44 5.61 2.30
C GLU A 634 25.25 6.50 2.00
N VAL A 635 24.28 5.97 1.25
CA VAL A 635 23.03 6.67 0.93
C VAL A 635 21.90 5.87 1.59
N ALA A 636 21.17 6.49 2.48
CA ALA A 636 20.10 5.87 3.26
C ALA A 636 18.89 6.81 3.41
N GLY A 637 17.82 6.34 4.01
CA GLY A 637 16.66 7.18 4.28
C GLY A 637 15.37 6.53 3.79
N VAL A 638 14.25 7.17 4.13
CA VAL A 638 12.91 6.67 3.79
C VAL A 638 12.75 6.52 2.27
N MET A 639 13.38 7.39 1.48
CA MET A 639 13.34 7.30 0.01
C MET A 639 13.93 5.99 -0.51
N VAL A 640 15.07 5.56 0.04
CA VAL A 640 15.73 4.30 -0.34
C VAL A 640 14.85 3.11 0.03
N LEU A 641 14.33 3.10 1.26
CA LEU A 641 13.47 2.01 1.76
C LEU A 641 12.19 1.90 0.94
N TYR A 642 11.57 3.03 0.61
CA TYR A 642 10.37 3.05 -0.21
C TYR A 642 10.65 2.55 -1.64
N ASN A 643 11.77 2.97 -2.24
CA ASN A 643 12.20 2.45 -3.54
C ASN A 643 12.45 0.94 -3.50
N ASN A 644 13.18 0.45 -2.50
CA ASN A 644 13.46 -0.99 -2.34
C ASN A 644 12.16 -1.80 -2.22
N MET A 645 11.19 -1.29 -1.46
CA MET A 645 9.87 -1.89 -1.36
C MET A 645 9.18 -1.97 -2.72
N LEU A 646 9.18 -0.89 -3.52
CA LEU A 646 8.57 -0.88 -4.85
C LEU A 646 9.27 -1.85 -5.81
N GLN A 647 10.59 -1.93 -5.80
CA GLN A 647 11.36 -2.85 -6.64
C GLN A 647 11.13 -4.32 -6.23
N ALA A 648 11.08 -4.60 -4.94
CA ALA A 648 10.75 -5.93 -4.42
C ALA A 648 9.31 -6.35 -4.78
N LEU A 649 8.37 -5.42 -4.73
CA LEU A 649 7.01 -5.63 -5.22
C LEU A 649 6.98 -6.10 -6.67
N PHE A 650 7.71 -5.40 -7.53
CA PHE A 650 7.75 -5.72 -8.95
C PHE A 650 8.37 -7.09 -9.22
N SER A 651 9.49 -7.40 -8.58
CA SER A 651 10.17 -8.69 -8.75
C SER A 651 9.32 -9.86 -8.23
N SER A 652 8.77 -9.75 -7.02
CA SER A 652 7.93 -10.80 -6.43
C SER A 652 6.64 -11.03 -7.22
N GLN A 653 6.15 -10.01 -7.94
CA GLN A 653 4.96 -10.13 -8.78
C GLN A 653 5.19 -11.02 -10.02
N ALA A 654 6.35 -10.93 -10.64
CA ALA A 654 6.69 -11.78 -11.78
C ALA A 654 6.69 -13.25 -11.37
N ASP A 655 7.32 -13.56 -10.22
CA ASP A 655 7.37 -14.92 -9.67
C ASP A 655 5.98 -15.44 -9.28
N THR A 656 5.19 -14.60 -8.62
CA THR A 656 3.79 -14.89 -8.27
C THR A 656 2.95 -15.19 -9.51
N PHE A 657 3.09 -14.39 -10.56
CA PHE A 657 2.34 -14.55 -11.81
C PHE A 657 2.69 -15.86 -12.51
N ILE A 658 3.98 -16.19 -12.64
CA ILE A 658 4.44 -17.45 -13.23
C ILE A 658 3.92 -18.64 -12.42
N PHE A 659 4.02 -18.57 -11.08
CA PHE A 659 3.50 -19.61 -10.19
C PHE A 659 2.00 -19.85 -10.40
N VAL A 660 1.19 -18.78 -10.43
CA VAL A 660 -0.26 -18.89 -10.64
C VAL A 660 -0.58 -19.52 -11.98
N LEU A 661 0.08 -19.08 -13.05
CA LEU A 661 -0.14 -19.64 -14.38
C LEU A 661 0.16 -21.14 -14.45
N LEU A 662 1.28 -21.57 -13.88
CA LEU A 662 1.68 -22.97 -13.85
C LEU A 662 0.71 -23.79 -12.99
N ALA A 663 0.35 -23.29 -11.80
CA ALA A 663 -0.58 -23.97 -10.91
C ALA A 663 -1.98 -24.10 -11.54
N LEU A 664 -2.51 -23.02 -12.15
CA LEU A 664 -3.80 -23.06 -12.87
C LEU A 664 -3.76 -24.01 -14.06
N PHE A 665 -2.67 -24.02 -14.81
CA PHE A 665 -2.50 -24.95 -15.93
C PHE A 665 -2.56 -26.42 -15.47
N LEU A 666 -1.86 -26.76 -14.39
CA LEU A 666 -1.90 -28.11 -13.80
C LEU A 666 -3.32 -28.47 -13.30
N VAL A 667 -3.99 -27.53 -12.63
CA VAL A 667 -5.37 -27.72 -12.17
C VAL A 667 -6.30 -27.95 -13.35
N PHE A 668 -6.18 -27.19 -14.45
CA PHE A 668 -6.95 -27.39 -15.66
C PHE A 668 -6.71 -28.75 -16.30
N LEU A 669 -5.45 -29.22 -16.31
CA LEU A 669 -5.12 -30.57 -16.80
C LEU A 669 -5.86 -31.66 -16.00
N VAL A 670 -5.89 -31.51 -14.67
CA VAL A 670 -6.59 -32.46 -13.78
C VAL A 670 -8.10 -32.41 -14.01
N ILE A 671 -8.68 -31.20 -14.07
CA ILE A 671 -10.14 -31.00 -14.21
C ILE A 671 -10.63 -31.44 -15.60
N PHE A 672 -9.97 -30.93 -16.63
CA PHE A 672 -10.44 -31.14 -18.00
C PHE A 672 -9.94 -32.45 -18.59
N ARG A 673 -8.86 -33.03 -18.06
CA ARG A 673 -8.22 -34.25 -18.59
C ARG A 673 -7.98 -34.14 -20.10
N SER A 674 -7.57 -32.94 -20.56
CA SER A 674 -7.36 -32.62 -21.97
C SER A 674 -6.38 -31.45 -22.07
N LEU A 675 -5.18 -31.72 -22.60
CA LEU A 675 -4.16 -30.70 -22.83
C LEU A 675 -4.70 -29.55 -23.69
N LYS A 676 -5.43 -29.87 -24.77
CA LYS A 676 -6.01 -28.85 -25.66
C LYS A 676 -6.94 -27.90 -24.94
N LEU A 677 -7.86 -28.43 -24.14
CA LEU A 677 -8.80 -27.58 -23.38
C LEU A 677 -8.09 -26.76 -22.32
N SER A 678 -7.05 -27.29 -21.70
CA SER A 678 -6.26 -26.57 -20.68
C SER A 678 -5.49 -25.39 -21.31
N ILE A 679 -4.86 -25.58 -22.45
CA ILE A 679 -4.19 -24.49 -23.19
C ILE A 679 -5.20 -23.44 -23.66
N ILE A 680 -6.33 -23.84 -24.22
CA ILE A 680 -7.41 -22.92 -24.63
C ILE A 680 -7.90 -22.10 -23.44
N ALA A 681 -8.07 -22.71 -22.26
CA ALA A 681 -8.51 -22.05 -21.04
C ALA A 681 -7.49 -21.00 -20.55
N ILE A 682 -6.19 -21.32 -20.58
CA ILE A 682 -5.14 -20.35 -20.22
C ILE A 682 -5.11 -19.16 -21.18
N ILE A 683 -5.14 -19.42 -22.50
CA ILE A 683 -5.13 -18.32 -23.50
C ILE A 683 -6.35 -17.42 -23.33
N ALA A 684 -7.53 -17.99 -23.08
CA ALA A 684 -8.75 -17.22 -22.88
C ALA A 684 -8.70 -16.31 -21.64
N ASN A 685 -7.86 -16.61 -20.63
CA ASN A 685 -7.61 -15.75 -19.46
C ASN A 685 -6.48 -14.74 -19.68
N LEU A 686 -5.43 -15.14 -20.42
CA LEU A 686 -4.25 -14.28 -20.63
C LEU A 686 -4.55 -13.08 -21.53
N VAL A 687 -5.36 -13.25 -22.57
CA VAL A 687 -5.68 -12.16 -23.50
C VAL A 687 -6.37 -10.98 -22.79
N PRO A 688 -7.43 -11.18 -21.98
CA PRO A 688 -8.03 -10.12 -21.16
C PRO A 688 -7.04 -9.42 -20.23
N LEU A 689 -6.20 -10.19 -19.56
CA LEU A 689 -5.22 -9.65 -18.61
C LEU A 689 -4.16 -8.80 -19.32
N CYS A 690 -3.64 -9.28 -20.45
CA CYS A 690 -2.70 -8.54 -21.30
C CYS A 690 -3.29 -7.20 -21.76
N PHE A 691 -4.59 -7.18 -22.09
CA PHE A 691 -5.30 -5.95 -22.46
C PHE A 691 -5.29 -4.93 -21.31
N VAL A 692 -5.64 -5.35 -20.10
CA VAL A 692 -5.79 -4.42 -18.96
C VAL A 692 -4.45 -3.85 -18.52
N PHE A 693 -3.41 -4.67 -18.42
CA PHE A 693 -2.06 -4.15 -18.15
C PHE A 693 -1.54 -3.26 -19.30
N GLY A 694 -1.92 -3.57 -20.53
CA GLY A 694 -1.63 -2.71 -21.68
C GLY A 694 -2.31 -1.35 -21.58
N VAL A 695 -3.59 -1.32 -21.24
CA VAL A 695 -4.35 -0.08 -21.00
C VAL A 695 -3.73 0.72 -19.86
N MET A 696 -3.36 0.04 -18.76
CA MET A 696 -2.70 0.65 -17.62
C MET A 696 -1.42 1.38 -18.03
N GLY A 697 -0.53 0.71 -18.81
CA GLY A 697 0.71 1.32 -19.27
C GLY A 697 0.50 2.48 -20.26
N ILE A 698 -0.47 2.36 -21.18
CA ILE A 698 -0.81 3.42 -22.14
C ILE A 698 -1.43 4.64 -21.42
N ALA A 699 -2.28 4.39 -20.42
CA ALA A 699 -2.90 5.45 -19.61
C ALA A 699 -1.91 6.11 -18.63
N GLY A 700 -0.67 5.62 -18.51
CA GLY A 700 0.32 6.14 -17.57
C GLY A 700 0.00 5.85 -16.11
N ILE A 701 -0.85 4.86 -15.83
CA ILE A 701 -1.15 4.42 -14.47
C ILE A 701 0.03 3.59 -13.97
N SER A 702 0.70 4.07 -12.92
CA SER A 702 1.84 3.37 -12.33
C SER A 702 1.41 2.09 -11.61
N LEU A 703 2.30 1.10 -11.57
CA LEU A 703 2.14 -0.06 -10.71
C LEU A 703 2.34 0.38 -9.26
N ASP A 704 1.31 0.22 -8.48
CA ASP A 704 1.31 0.44 -7.04
C ASP A 704 1.09 -0.86 -6.27
N ILE A 705 1.13 -0.76 -4.93
CA ILE A 705 1.00 -1.92 -4.02
C ILE A 705 -0.33 -2.68 -4.22
N MET A 706 -1.39 -1.99 -4.66
CA MET A 706 -2.71 -2.58 -4.89
C MET A 706 -2.85 -3.12 -6.31
N SER A 707 -2.50 -2.32 -7.33
CA SER A 707 -2.66 -2.69 -8.74
C SER A 707 -1.83 -3.91 -9.11
N ILE A 708 -0.70 -4.11 -8.43
CA ILE A 708 0.16 -5.26 -8.62
C ILE A 708 -0.56 -6.60 -8.30
N THR A 709 -1.46 -6.59 -7.31
CA THR A 709 -2.21 -7.80 -6.94
C THR A 709 -3.31 -8.18 -7.94
N ILE A 710 -3.68 -7.27 -8.85
CA ILE A 710 -4.76 -7.47 -9.83
C ILE A 710 -4.52 -8.71 -10.70
N ALA A 711 -3.28 -8.96 -11.10
CA ALA A 711 -2.95 -10.11 -11.94
C ALA A 711 -3.33 -11.45 -11.29
N ALA A 712 -2.86 -11.67 -10.06
CA ALA A 712 -3.11 -12.92 -9.34
C ALA A 712 -4.60 -13.08 -8.96
N ILE A 713 -5.22 -12.00 -8.49
CA ILE A 713 -6.63 -11.97 -8.09
C ILE A 713 -7.55 -12.21 -9.30
N SER A 714 -7.29 -11.50 -10.39
CA SER A 714 -8.12 -11.60 -11.60
C SER A 714 -8.01 -12.96 -12.25
N LEU A 715 -6.80 -13.54 -12.31
CA LEU A 715 -6.64 -14.93 -12.75
C LEU A 715 -7.42 -15.88 -11.85
N GLY A 716 -7.35 -15.70 -10.53
CA GLY A 716 -8.09 -16.53 -9.59
C GLY A 716 -9.61 -16.46 -9.77
N ILE A 717 -10.18 -15.28 -9.97
CA ILE A 717 -11.63 -15.08 -10.10
C ILE A 717 -12.11 -15.39 -11.52
N GLY A 718 -11.40 -14.96 -12.57
CA GLY A 718 -11.83 -15.11 -13.96
C GLY A 718 -11.86 -16.55 -14.45
N VAL A 719 -11.07 -17.42 -13.84
CA VAL A 719 -11.07 -18.86 -14.10
C VAL A 719 -12.41 -19.53 -13.74
N ASP A 720 -13.19 -18.99 -12.82
CA ASP A 720 -14.49 -19.49 -12.41
C ASP A 720 -15.43 -19.65 -13.62
N ASP A 721 -15.58 -18.62 -14.42
CA ASP A 721 -16.42 -18.63 -15.62
C ASP A 721 -15.96 -19.70 -16.63
N ILE A 722 -14.66 -19.84 -16.84
CA ILE A 722 -14.11 -20.84 -17.78
C ILE A 722 -14.36 -22.27 -17.29
N ILE A 723 -14.17 -22.56 -16.01
CA ILE A 723 -14.43 -23.88 -15.42
C ILE A 723 -15.90 -24.25 -15.61
N HIS A 724 -16.79 -23.35 -15.25
CA HIS A 724 -18.21 -23.53 -15.38
C HIS A 724 -18.64 -23.74 -16.84
N TYR A 725 -18.10 -22.93 -17.76
CA TYR A 725 -18.40 -23.06 -19.20
C TYR A 725 -17.92 -24.39 -19.79
N ILE A 726 -16.65 -24.74 -19.58
CA ILE A 726 -16.08 -25.98 -20.12
C ILE A 726 -16.77 -27.21 -19.51
N HIS A 727 -17.09 -27.17 -18.22
CA HIS A 727 -17.83 -28.25 -17.57
C HIS A 727 -19.21 -28.45 -18.22
N ARG A 728 -19.96 -27.37 -18.47
CA ARG A 728 -21.26 -27.43 -19.15
C ARG A 728 -21.08 -27.91 -20.59
N PHE A 729 -20.15 -27.32 -21.35
CA PHE A 729 -19.85 -27.70 -22.73
C PHE A 729 -19.54 -29.20 -22.85
N LYS A 730 -18.72 -29.76 -21.98
CA LYS A 730 -18.38 -31.20 -21.99
C LYS A 730 -19.59 -32.09 -21.75
N ASN A 731 -20.55 -31.66 -20.92
CA ASN A 731 -21.76 -32.43 -20.69
C ASN A 731 -22.68 -32.40 -21.92
N GLU A 732 -22.86 -31.23 -22.54
CA GLU A 732 -23.64 -31.09 -23.78
C GLU A 732 -23.02 -31.81 -24.98
N ASN A 733 -21.67 -31.74 -25.10
CA ASN A 733 -20.93 -32.33 -26.22
C ASN A 733 -20.88 -33.88 -26.19
N ARG A 734 -21.40 -34.50 -25.13
CA ARG A 734 -21.65 -35.94 -25.07
C ARG A 734 -22.86 -36.33 -25.90
N ILE A 735 -23.81 -35.41 -26.09
CA ILE A 735 -25.13 -35.66 -26.68
C ILE A 735 -25.25 -34.94 -28.02
N TYR A 736 -24.74 -33.74 -28.15
CA TYR A 736 -24.92 -32.85 -29.29
C TYR A 736 -23.60 -32.58 -30.02
N SER A 737 -23.69 -32.09 -31.27
CA SER A 737 -22.53 -31.58 -32.01
C SER A 737 -21.87 -30.38 -31.29
N THR A 738 -20.60 -30.11 -31.61
CA THR A 738 -19.82 -29.04 -31.00
C THR A 738 -20.53 -27.66 -31.05
N ASN A 739 -21.04 -27.27 -32.23
CA ASN A 739 -21.74 -26.00 -32.40
C ASN A 739 -23.03 -25.93 -31.58
N ARG A 740 -23.81 -27.00 -31.54
CA ARG A 740 -25.05 -27.09 -30.76
C ARG A 740 -24.74 -27.05 -29.26
N SER A 741 -23.68 -27.71 -28.86
CA SER A 741 -23.21 -27.72 -27.46
C SER A 741 -22.74 -26.32 -26.98
N ILE A 742 -22.11 -25.53 -27.88
CA ILE A 742 -21.75 -24.13 -27.61
C ILE A 742 -23.02 -23.31 -27.37
N ILE A 743 -24.03 -23.38 -28.25
CA ILE A 743 -25.31 -22.67 -28.13
C ILE A 743 -25.99 -23.04 -26.80
N ASN A 744 -26.14 -24.33 -26.53
CA ASN A 744 -26.80 -24.81 -25.31
C ASN A 744 -26.06 -24.36 -24.04
N SER A 745 -24.74 -24.29 -24.09
CA SER A 745 -23.94 -23.78 -22.95
C SER A 745 -24.19 -22.31 -22.71
N HIS A 746 -24.26 -21.49 -23.75
CA HIS A 746 -24.57 -20.07 -23.63
C HIS A 746 -25.98 -19.81 -23.08
N LEU A 747 -26.97 -20.61 -23.53
CA LEU A 747 -28.35 -20.48 -23.06
C LEU A 747 -28.57 -20.99 -21.63
N SER A 748 -27.62 -21.68 -21.03
CA SER A 748 -27.69 -22.16 -19.66
C SER A 748 -26.72 -21.43 -18.77
N ILE A 749 -25.42 -21.81 -18.83
CA ILE A 749 -24.41 -21.27 -17.94
C ILE A 749 -24.01 -19.83 -18.31
N GLY A 750 -24.16 -19.42 -19.58
CA GLY A 750 -23.83 -18.06 -20.02
C GLY A 750 -24.60 -16.98 -19.26
N TYR A 751 -25.86 -17.23 -18.89
CA TYR A 751 -26.61 -16.30 -18.04
C TYR A 751 -26.02 -16.20 -16.62
N ALA A 752 -25.64 -17.35 -16.04
CA ALA A 752 -25.03 -17.34 -14.72
C ALA A 752 -23.71 -16.54 -14.72
N MET A 753 -22.86 -16.74 -15.73
CA MET A 753 -21.60 -16.00 -15.91
C MET A 753 -21.86 -14.50 -16.08
N TYR A 754 -22.88 -14.11 -16.85
CA TYR A 754 -23.24 -12.71 -16.98
C TYR A 754 -23.68 -12.12 -15.63
N TYR A 755 -24.51 -12.82 -14.85
CA TYR A 755 -24.97 -12.36 -13.55
C TYR A 755 -23.82 -12.25 -12.55
N THR A 756 -22.93 -13.22 -12.51
CA THR A 756 -21.76 -13.20 -11.62
C THR A 756 -20.80 -12.09 -12.00
N SER A 757 -20.42 -11.96 -13.26
CA SER A 757 -19.51 -10.91 -13.72
C SER A 757 -20.10 -9.52 -13.53
N PHE A 758 -21.41 -9.31 -13.73
CA PHE A 758 -22.06 -8.05 -13.48
C PHE A 758 -22.16 -7.73 -11.98
N ALA A 759 -22.41 -8.72 -11.13
CA ALA A 759 -22.37 -8.55 -9.68
C ALA A 759 -20.96 -8.21 -9.19
N ILE A 760 -19.93 -8.86 -9.74
CA ILE A 760 -18.53 -8.59 -9.46
C ILE A 760 -18.18 -7.15 -9.87
N PHE A 761 -18.55 -6.74 -11.08
CA PHE A 761 -18.36 -5.38 -11.58
C PHE A 761 -18.98 -4.35 -10.64
N LEU A 762 -20.24 -4.49 -10.25
CA LEU A 762 -20.88 -3.58 -9.30
C LEU A 762 -20.19 -3.57 -7.93
N GLY A 763 -19.69 -4.70 -7.51
CA GLY A 763 -18.98 -4.82 -6.21
C GLY A 763 -17.66 -4.06 -6.22
N PHE A 764 -16.85 -4.19 -7.27
CA PHE A 764 -15.56 -3.47 -7.38
C PHE A 764 -15.74 -1.99 -7.68
N SER A 765 -16.80 -1.60 -8.42
CA SER A 765 -17.12 -0.17 -8.68
C SER A 765 -17.28 0.65 -7.40
N VAL A 766 -17.69 0.03 -6.27
CA VAL A 766 -17.78 0.70 -4.96
C VAL A 766 -16.42 1.24 -4.50
N MET A 767 -15.32 0.59 -4.87
CA MET A 767 -13.98 1.02 -4.47
C MET A 767 -13.58 2.38 -5.06
N SER A 768 -14.27 2.85 -6.10
CA SER A 768 -14.11 4.21 -6.63
C SER A 768 -14.51 5.32 -5.66
N LEU A 769 -15.25 4.97 -4.60
CA LEU A 769 -15.65 5.90 -3.52
C LEU A 769 -14.52 6.17 -2.52
N SER A 770 -13.41 5.44 -2.54
CA SER A 770 -12.27 5.65 -1.66
C SER A 770 -11.66 7.05 -1.82
N ASN A 771 -10.95 7.48 -0.78
CA ASN A 771 -10.07 8.65 -0.82
C ASN A 771 -8.61 8.28 -1.17
N PHE A 772 -8.34 7.00 -1.39
CA PHE A 772 -7.02 6.43 -1.65
C PHE A 772 -6.94 5.90 -3.09
N TRP A 773 -6.13 6.52 -3.94
CA TRP A 773 -6.01 6.20 -5.37
C TRP A 773 -5.66 4.75 -5.66
N PRO A 774 -4.75 4.09 -4.94
CA PRO A 774 -4.48 2.66 -5.16
C PRO A 774 -5.73 1.79 -5.07
N THR A 775 -6.63 2.05 -4.11
CA THR A 775 -7.91 1.33 -4.00
C THR A 775 -8.84 1.64 -5.17
N ILE A 776 -8.88 2.89 -5.62
CA ILE A 776 -9.70 3.31 -6.79
C ILE A 776 -9.21 2.62 -8.07
N TYR A 777 -7.90 2.65 -8.34
CA TYR A 777 -7.32 1.98 -9.51
C TYR A 777 -7.52 0.47 -9.43
N PHE A 778 -7.34 -0.12 -8.26
CA PHE A 778 -7.63 -1.53 -8.04
C PHE A 778 -9.08 -1.88 -8.42
N GLY A 779 -10.05 -1.09 -7.99
CA GLY A 779 -11.47 -1.27 -8.33
C GLY A 779 -11.72 -1.15 -9.85
N ILE A 780 -11.32 -0.03 -10.44
CA ILE A 780 -11.56 0.27 -11.87
C ILE A 780 -10.86 -0.74 -12.79
N LEU A 781 -9.60 -1.05 -12.51
CA LEU A 781 -8.85 -1.99 -13.34
C LEU A 781 -9.38 -3.43 -13.19
N THR A 782 -9.81 -3.82 -11.99
CA THR A 782 -10.44 -5.13 -11.78
C THR A 782 -11.80 -5.20 -12.49
N ASP A 783 -12.60 -4.13 -12.48
CA ASP A 783 -13.83 -4.04 -13.26
C ASP A 783 -13.58 -4.24 -14.76
N LEU A 784 -12.55 -3.58 -15.27
CA LEU A 784 -12.14 -3.72 -16.68
C LEU A 784 -11.69 -5.16 -17.00
N VAL A 785 -10.90 -5.77 -16.11
CA VAL A 785 -10.50 -7.18 -16.24
C VAL A 785 -11.72 -8.09 -16.26
N MET A 786 -12.68 -7.92 -15.35
CA MET A 786 -13.87 -8.80 -15.26
C MET A 786 -14.73 -8.70 -16.52
N ILE A 787 -14.93 -7.50 -17.07
CA ILE A 787 -15.63 -7.33 -18.35
C ILE A 787 -14.90 -8.07 -19.48
N MET A 788 -13.58 -7.89 -19.56
CA MET A 788 -12.77 -8.53 -20.61
C MET A 788 -12.69 -10.05 -20.44
N MET A 789 -12.67 -10.56 -19.20
CA MET A 789 -12.72 -12.00 -18.92
C MET A 789 -14.07 -12.62 -19.28
N LEU A 790 -15.19 -11.93 -18.98
CA LEU A 790 -16.51 -12.37 -19.45
C LEU A 790 -16.57 -12.47 -20.96
N LEU A 791 -16.05 -11.47 -21.70
CA LEU A 791 -15.96 -11.51 -23.16
C LEU A 791 -15.03 -12.62 -23.63
N GLY A 792 -13.92 -12.83 -22.97
CA GLY A 792 -13.01 -13.94 -23.23
C GLY A 792 -13.69 -15.30 -23.08
N ALA A 793 -14.45 -15.48 -22.00
CA ALA A 793 -15.15 -16.73 -21.70
C ALA A 793 -16.39 -16.96 -22.59
N LEU A 794 -17.09 -15.89 -23.03
CA LEU A 794 -18.28 -16.01 -23.90
C LEU A 794 -17.98 -15.92 -25.40
N ILE A 795 -16.82 -15.39 -25.82
CA ILE A 795 -16.52 -15.18 -27.25
C ILE A 795 -15.24 -15.94 -27.63
N LEU A 796 -14.11 -15.66 -27.01
CA LEU A 796 -12.82 -16.24 -27.40
C LEU A 796 -12.73 -17.73 -27.08
N LEU A 797 -13.08 -18.13 -25.87
CA LEU A 797 -13.07 -19.53 -25.44
C LEU A 797 -13.93 -20.44 -26.34
N PRO A 798 -15.22 -20.13 -26.60
CA PRO A 798 -16.04 -20.98 -27.49
C PRO A 798 -15.58 -20.94 -28.94
N ALA A 799 -15.03 -19.85 -29.47
CA ALA A 799 -14.44 -19.78 -30.78
C ALA A 799 -13.24 -20.76 -30.91
N MET A 800 -12.35 -20.76 -29.89
CA MET A 800 -11.22 -21.70 -29.86
C MET A 800 -11.67 -23.15 -29.70
N ILE A 801 -12.68 -23.41 -28.84
CA ILE A 801 -13.27 -24.77 -28.70
C ILE A 801 -13.83 -25.22 -30.03
N GLY A 802 -14.60 -24.39 -30.72
CA GLY A 802 -15.20 -24.69 -32.03
C GLY A 802 -14.19 -24.97 -33.13
N SER A 803 -13.01 -24.33 -33.11
CA SER A 803 -11.96 -24.51 -34.12
C SER A 803 -11.00 -25.66 -33.81
N PHE A 804 -10.57 -25.80 -32.56
CA PHE A 804 -9.46 -26.69 -32.17
C PHE A 804 -9.88 -27.95 -31.41
N TYR A 805 -11.12 -27.99 -30.90
CA TYR A 805 -11.67 -29.11 -30.13
C TYR A 805 -12.91 -29.70 -30.79
N LYS A 806 -12.80 -30.15 -32.03
CA LYS A 806 -13.88 -30.88 -32.71
C LYS A 806 -13.89 -32.34 -32.23
N LYS A 807 -14.90 -32.71 -31.49
CA LYS A 807 -15.19 -34.10 -31.13
C LYS A 807 -16.58 -34.46 -31.64
N GLU A 808 -16.65 -35.47 -32.52
CA GLU A 808 -17.94 -36.01 -32.92
C GLU A 808 -18.64 -36.66 -31.72
N PRO A 809 -19.97 -36.47 -31.56
CA PRO A 809 -20.71 -37.14 -30.53
C PRO A 809 -20.54 -38.67 -30.71
N LYS A 810 -20.29 -39.39 -29.62
CA LYS A 810 -20.45 -40.84 -29.66
C LYS A 810 -21.90 -41.08 -30.02
N ARG A 811 -22.14 -41.60 -31.21
CA ARG A 811 -23.46 -42.13 -31.58
C ARG A 811 -23.85 -43.10 -30.47
N LEU A 812 -24.87 -42.75 -29.69
CA LEU A 812 -25.62 -43.71 -28.93
C LEU A 812 -26.23 -44.65 -30.00
N LEU A 813 -25.56 -45.77 -30.27
CA LEU A 813 -26.16 -46.89 -30.86
C LEU A 813 -27.16 -47.39 -29.84
N ASP A 814 -28.44 -47.22 -30.17
CA ASP A 814 -29.70 -47.67 -29.64
C ASP A 814 -29.82 -48.16 -28.20
#